data_09124b514e233ff9ad33f06a0e1e9718
#
_entry.id   09124b514e233ff9ad33f06a0e1e9718
#
_cell.length_a   1.000
_cell.length_b   1.000
_cell.length_c   1.000
_cell.angle_alpha   90.00
_cell.angle_beta   90.00
_cell.angle_gamma   90.00
#
_symmetry.space_group_name_H-M   'P 1'
#
loop_
_entity.id
_entity.type
_entity.pdbx_description
1 polymer ?
#
loop_
_entity_poly.entity_id
_entity_poly.type
_entity_poly.pdbx_seq_one_letter_code
_entity_poly.pdbx_strand_id
1 'polypeptide(L)'
;MTMSAGWYLRRLSRMEPGEIGGRVGDAVRRRRWRSAPPDCPRVTGGRFTSVLPAGALASVPPDAAKRLVADADRLMVGHGEFFGVERDDLVAPDWWYDPKTGRRAPWGYAFDVPYRDEEVVGDIKQIWEPSRHQYLTVLAAAYAVTGEERYAERVAEHLRSWWAGNAPLRGVHWISGIELGIRLLSWVWIRRLLDGWPGAAGLFEDNPVAVNQIWHHQRWLAAFPSRGSSANNHVIAEAAGQLAAACAFGWFPTSRRWRADALRSLSRHLRSNTFLSGLNRELASEYHGLVLELGLAAVAEADAVGVPVPPTVRLVLLRMTDALAAVVDDRLRPPRQGDADDGHGLVVDGAGTDRWGSLLATGDAVFGRLDWWPVVTGTDVRTPLLASLVRPTAPAVTRPAERPAHFADAGMTVLRGPGGIWCRCDGGPHGFLSIAAHAHADALSVEVRHDGVDVLADPGTFCYHGQPEWRRYFRSTLGHNTLEWDGADQSASGGPFLWTRQARTRVLVADPGSEGVARWCAEHDGYQPATHRRRVELTRAERELRVVDEIRGDRPVRLAFHLGPAIGADLSGNRAVLTWSRDGEDRSAVLDLPGQLSWRAHRGETEPPLGWYSAGFGRKEPATTLVGTGTGLAEGAEGFVTVLTFHG
;
A
#
# COMPACT_ATOMS: atom_id res chain seq x y z
N MET A 1 -6.97 -0.22 -23.45
CA MET A 1 -7.72 1.03 -23.79
C MET A 1 -6.75 2.19 -23.92
N THR A 2 -6.53 2.69 -25.11
CA THR A 2 -5.81 3.97 -25.31
C THR A 2 -6.57 5.07 -24.61
N MET A 3 -5.92 5.76 -23.68
CA MET A 3 -6.53 6.88 -22.95
C MET A 3 -7.03 7.94 -23.94
N SER A 4 -8.29 8.35 -23.84
CA SER A 4 -8.90 9.32 -24.76
C SER A 4 -8.22 10.69 -24.71
N ALA A 5 -8.23 11.46 -25.81
CA ALA A 5 -7.74 12.84 -25.84
C ALA A 5 -8.37 13.69 -24.73
N GLY A 6 -9.64 13.45 -24.41
CA GLY A 6 -10.34 14.12 -23.32
C GLY A 6 -9.74 13.82 -21.92
N TRP A 7 -9.17 12.63 -21.69
CA TRP A 7 -8.47 12.33 -20.46
C TRP A 7 -7.17 13.14 -20.32
N TYR A 8 -6.39 13.25 -21.41
CA TYR A 8 -5.17 14.05 -21.41
C TYR A 8 -5.46 15.53 -21.15
N LEU A 9 -6.52 16.09 -21.75
CA LEU A 9 -6.94 17.47 -21.52
C LEU A 9 -7.37 17.71 -20.06
N ARG A 10 -8.20 16.81 -19.48
CA ARG A 10 -8.59 16.89 -18.07
C ARG A 10 -7.39 16.78 -17.13
N ARG A 11 -6.41 15.93 -17.45
CA ARG A 11 -5.19 15.82 -16.65
C ARG A 11 -4.31 17.07 -16.75
N LEU A 12 -4.15 17.64 -17.96
CA LEU A 12 -3.40 18.88 -18.18
C LEU A 12 -3.99 20.06 -17.40
N SER A 13 -5.32 20.19 -17.34
CA SER A 13 -5.99 21.27 -16.60
C SER A 13 -5.78 21.20 -15.07
N ARG A 14 -5.29 20.08 -14.55
CA ARG A 14 -4.99 19.85 -13.12
C ARG A 14 -3.50 19.96 -12.78
N MET A 15 -2.63 20.20 -13.77
CA MET A 15 -1.19 20.30 -13.58
C MET A 15 -0.79 21.75 -13.26
N GLU A 16 0.16 21.88 -12.34
CA GLU A 16 0.81 23.15 -12.07
C GLU A 16 1.81 23.51 -13.20
N PRO A 17 2.07 24.80 -13.46
CA PRO A 17 3.02 25.24 -14.50
C PRO A 17 4.42 24.60 -14.35
N GLY A 18 4.89 24.42 -13.13
CA GLY A 18 6.17 23.74 -12.84
C GLY A 18 6.19 22.27 -13.23
N GLU A 19 5.05 21.57 -13.10
CA GLU A 19 4.91 20.18 -13.55
C GLU A 19 4.95 20.10 -15.09
N ILE A 20 4.28 21.02 -15.78
CA ILE A 20 4.28 21.09 -17.25
C ILE A 20 5.71 21.34 -17.76
N GLY A 21 6.42 22.31 -17.19
CA GLY A 21 7.82 22.61 -17.55
C GLY A 21 8.74 21.41 -17.32
N GLY A 22 8.57 20.71 -16.20
CA GLY A 22 9.30 19.47 -15.90
C GLY A 22 9.07 18.39 -16.94
N ARG A 23 7.81 18.16 -17.37
CA ARG A 23 7.45 17.16 -18.39
C ARG A 23 8.03 17.48 -19.77
N VAL A 24 8.08 18.76 -20.15
CA VAL A 24 8.74 19.19 -21.39
C VAL A 24 10.23 18.88 -21.32
N GLY A 25 10.91 19.22 -20.21
CA GLY A 25 12.31 18.88 -20.00
C GLY A 25 12.59 17.38 -20.06
N ASP A 26 11.69 16.55 -19.49
CA ASP A 26 11.79 15.11 -19.55
C ASP A 26 11.60 14.59 -20.98
N ALA A 27 10.66 15.14 -21.75
CA ALA A 27 10.45 14.75 -23.17
C ALA A 27 11.70 15.05 -24.02
N VAL A 28 12.32 16.20 -23.84
CA VAL A 28 13.58 16.57 -24.51
C VAL A 28 14.69 15.59 -24.12
N ARG A 29 14.82 15.28 -22.83
CA ARG A 29 15.84 14.34 -22.32
C ARG A 29 15.62 12.94 -22.86
N ARG A 30 14.39 12.43 -22.88
CA ARG A 30 14.02 11.13 -23.45
C ARG A 30 14.43 11.05 -24.92
N ARG A 31 14.12 12.09 -25.72
CA ARG A 31 14.51 12.15 -27.13
C ARG A 31 16.04 12.14 -27.30
N ARG A 32 16.76 12.90 -26.47
CA ARG A 32 18.22 12.89 -26.47
C ARG A 32 18.80 11.53 -26.12
N TRP A 33 18.29 10.86 -25.07
CA TRP A 33 18.77 9.55 -24.65
C TRP A 33 18.47 8.43 -25.65
N ARG A 34 17.48 8.62 -26.51
CA ARG A 34 17.20 7.70 -27.61
C ARG A 34 18.35 7.60 -28.62
N SER A 35 18.92 8.74 -28.97
CA SER A 35 20.02 8.84 -29.95
C SER A 35 21.41 8.80 -29.33
N ALA A 36 21.53 9.29 -28.09
CA ALA A 36 22.78 9.35 -27.35
C ALA A 36 22.53 8.98 -25.88
N PRO A 37 22.40 7.68 -25.56
CA PRO A 37 22.25 7.23 -24.18
C PRO A 37 23.50 7.61 -23.38
N PRO A 38 23.36 7.88 -22.07
CA PRO A 38 24.52 8.16 -21.24
C PRO A 38 25.39 6.91 -21.09
N ASP A 39 26.71 7.06 -21.08
CA ASP A 39 27.66 5.99 -20.86
C ASP A 39 27.99 5.83 -19.38
N CYS A 40 28.10 4.58 -18.94
CA CYS A 40 28.58 4.26 -17.61
C CYS A 40 30.09 4.58 -17.50
N PRO A 41 30.51 5.38 -16.48
CA PRO A 41 31.93 5.64 -16.28
C PRO A 41 32.66 4.35 -15.89
N ARG A 42 33.92 4.25 -16.27
CA ARG A 42 34.76 3.14 -15.80
C ARG A 42 34.92 3.21 -14.28
N VAL A 43 34.64 2.11 -13.62
CA VAL A 43 34.84 1.93 -12.17
C VAL A 43 35.93 0.88 -11.97
N THR A 44 36.93 1.21 -11.16
CA THR A 44 37.99 0.27 -10.80
C THR A 44 38.06 0.17 -9.28
N GLY A 45 38.13 -1.07 -8.76
CA GLY A 45 38.36 -1.32 -7.34
C GLY A 45 37.18 -1.03 -6.42
N GLY A 46 35.93 -0.99 -6.95
CA GLY A 46 34.73 -0.90 -6.11
C GLY A 46 34.65 -2.08 -5.13
N ARG A 47 34.25 -1.80 -3.90
CA ARG A 47 34.01 -2.84 -2.88
C ARG A 47 32.71 -2.54 -2.18
N PHE A 48 31.92 -3.59 -1.92
CA PHE A 48 30.73 -3.48 -1.11
C PHE A 48 31.11 -3.33 0.36
N THR A 49 30.61 -2.30 1.02
CA THR A 49 30.94 -1.99 2.41
C THR A 49 29.74 -2.02 3.36
N SER A 50 28.54 -2.16 2.80
CA SER A 50 27.27 -2.15 3.56
C SER A 50 26.87 -3.55 4.03
N VAL A 51 27.81 -4.25 4.70
CA VAL A 51 27.63 -5.60 5.22
C VAL A 51 26.79 -5.63 6.49
N LEU A 52 26.22 -6.80 6.82
CA LEU A 52 25.55 -6.98 8.12
C LEU A 52 26.58 -6.95 9.25
N PRO A 53 26.25 -6.35 10.40
CA PRO A 53 27.08 -6.47 11.59
C PRO A 53 27.25 -7.93 12.04
N ALA A 54 28.39 -8.24 12.65
CA ALA A 54 28.61 -9.56 13.23
C ALA A 54 27.49 -9.92 14.23
N GLY A 55 26.96 -11.12 14.12
CA GLY A 55 25.87 -11.61 14.98
C GLY A 55 24.44 -11.21 14.56
N ALA A 56 24.27 -10.35 13.55
CA ALA A 56 22.93 -9.96 13.10
C ALA A 56 22.06 -11.17 12.70
N LEU A 57 22.63 -12.12 11.98
CA LEU A 57 21.92 -13.35 11.56
C LEU A 57 21.56 -14.26 12.76
N ALA A 58 22.37 -14.25 13.82
CA ALA A 58 22.06 -15.03 15.03
C ALA A 58 20.85 -14.47 15.81
N SER A 59 20.45 -13.24 15.53
CA SER A 59 19.26 -12.62 16.14
C SER A 59 17.95 -12.98 15.42
N VAL A 60 18.02 -13.70 14.29
CA VAL A 60 16.82 -14.14 13.55
C VAL A 60 16.11 -15.24 14.33
N PRO A 61 14.79 -15.09 14.63
CA PRO A 61 14.05 -16.12 15.34
C PRO A 61 14.02 -17.45 14.57
N PRO A 62 14.24 -18.61 15.23
CA PRO A 62 14.29 -19.90 14.56
C PRO A 62 13.06 -20.24 13.73
N ASP A 63 11.86 -19.87 14.21
CA ASP A 63 10.61 -20.14 13.48
C ASP A 63 10.45 -19.21 12.26
N ALA A 64 10.96 -18.00 12.31
CA ALA A 64 11.03 -17.12 11.14
C ALA A 64 11.99 -17.70 10.09
N ALA A 65 13.15 -18.16 10.52
CA ALA A 65 14.12 -18.83 9.63
C ALA A 65 13.52 -20.08 8.96
N LYS A 66 12.79 -20.92 9.71
CA LYS A 66 12.11 -22.10 9.14
C LYS A 66 11.07 -21.73 8.07
N ARG A 67 10.23 -20.73 8.33
CA ARG A 67 9.24 -20.25 7.33
C ARG A 67 9.92 -19.69 6.09
N LEU A 68 10.97 -18.89 6.28
CA LEU A 68 11.78 -18.35 5.18
C LEU A 68 12.35 -19.46 4.29
N VAL A 69 12.95 -20.50 4.91
CA VAL A 69 13.54 -21.63 4.17
C VAL A 69 12.47 -22.43 3.42
N ALA A 70 11.31 -22.69 4.06
CA ALA A 70 10.21 -23.40 3.40
C ALA A 70 9.69 -22.63 2.16
N ASP A 71 9.61 -21.30 2.24
CA ASP A 71 9.19 -20.49 1.11
C ASP A 71 10.27 -20.41 0.02
N ALA A 72 11.54 -20.28 0.43
CA ALA A 72 12.67 -20.33 -0.49
C ALA A 72 12.72 -21.67 -1.26
N ASP A 73 12.43 -22.79 -0.61
CA ASP A 73 12.36 -24.11 -1.26
C ASP A 73 11.25 -24.19 -2.32
N ARG A 74 10.09 -23.58 -2.07
CA ARG A 74 9.02 -23.45 -3.07
C ARG A 74 9.49 -22.62 -4.29
N LEU A 75 10.15 -21.49 -4.05
CA LEU A 75 10.72 -20.67 -5.11
C LEU A 75 11.81 -21.42 -5.91
N MET A 76 12.61 -22.27 -5.24
CA MET A 76 13.64 -23.08 -5.90
C MET A 76 13.07 -24.10 -6.89
N VAL A 77 11.90 -24.63 -6.62
CA VAL A 77 11.22 -25.55 -7.56
C VAL A 77 10.33 -24.81 -8.59
N GLY A 78 10.41 -23.48 -8.62
CA GLY A 78 9.77 -22.66 -9.63
C GLY A 78 8.39 -22.12 -9.28
N HIS A 79 7.89 -22.36 -8.06
CA HIS A 79 6.57 -21.91 -7.65
C HIS A 79 6.60 -20.55 -6.94
N GLY A 80 5.83 -19.61 -7.45
CA GLY A 80 5.60 -18.30 -6.83
C GLY A 80 4.27 -17.70 -7.27
N GLU A 81 3.63 -16.96 -6.39
CA GLU A 81 2.38 -16.27 -6.68
C GLU A 81 2.62 -14.76 -6.71
N PHE A 82 2.12 -14.09 -7.75
CA PHE A 82 2.15 -12.64 -7.87
C PHE A 82 0.75 -12.12 -8.21
N PHE A 83 0.17 -11.35 -7.31
CA PHE A 83 -1.17 -10.77 -7.47
C PHE A 83 -2.25 -11.81 -7.82
N GLY A 84 -2.29 -12.92 -7.08
CA GLY A 84 -3.27 -13.98 -7.27
C GLY A 84 -3.04 -14.86 -8.50
N VAL A 85 -1.91 -14.71 -9.20
CA VAL A 85 -1.53 -15.52 -10.36
C VAL A 85 -0.31 -16.35 -10.01
N GLU A 86 -0.45 -17.66 -10.04
CA GLU A 86 0.67 -18.58 -9.88
C GLU A 86 1.60 -18.53 -11.10
N ARG A 87 2.90 -18.55 -10.82
CA ARG A 87 3.95 -18.72 -11.81
C ARG A 87 4.72 -19.99 -11.51
N ASP A 88 4.75 -20.88 -12.49
CA ASP A 88 5.51 -22.14 -12.47
C ASP A 88 6.80 -22.06 -13.30
N ASP A 89 7.07 -20.90 -13.91
CA ASP A 89 8.23 -20.65 -14.78
C ASP A 89 9.44 -20.06 -14.03
N LEU A 90 9.40 -19.91 -12.70
CA LEU A 90 10.47 -19.27 -11.93
C LEU A 90 11.79 -20.08 -11.88
N VAL A 91 11.83 -21.29 -12.45
CA VAL A 91 13.10 -22.00 -12.69
C VAL A 91 13.92 -21.31 -13.79
N ALA A 92 13.25 -20.79 -14.83
CA ALA A 92 13.86 -20.03 -15.93
C ALA A 92 12.90 -18.92 -16.39
N PRO A 93 12.81 -17.81 -15.64
CA PRO A 93 11.75 -16.82 -15.84
C PRO A 93 11.81 -16.14 -17.20
N ASP A 94 10.66 -16.04 -17.87
CA ASP A 94 10.48 -15.11 -18.98
C ASP A 94 10.14 -13.72 -18.44
N TRP A 95 11.11 -12.84 -18.40
CA TRP A 95 11.01 -11.49 -17.82
C TRP A 95 10.05 -10.54 -18.56
N TRP A 96 9.50 -10.97 -19.69
CA TRP A 96 8.65 -10.18 -20.58
C TRP A 96 7.23 -10.72 -20.66
N TYR A 97 6.97 -11.87 -20.03
CA TYR A 97 5.74 -12.63 -20.14
C TYR A 97 4.76 -12.28 -19.02
N ASP A 98 3.52 -12.04 -19.39
CA ASP A 98 2.37 -11.95 -18.51
C ASP A 98 1.57 -13.26 -18.54
N PRO A 99 1.59 -14.07 -17.48
CA PRO A 99 0.85 -15.32 -17.42
C PRO A 99 -0.67 -15.14 -17.36
N LYS A 100 -1.15 -13.98 -16.88
CA LYS A 100 -2.58 -13.68 -16.75
C LYS A 100 -3.26 -13.51 -18.11
N THR A 101 -2.58 -12.88 -19.05
CA THR A 101 -3.13 -12.63 -20.39
C THR A 101 -2.48 -13.47 -21.50
N GLY A 102 -1.39 -14.19 -21.20
CA GLY A 102 -0.60 -14.95 -22.17
C GLY A 102 0.23 -14.08 -23.12
N ARG A 103 0.40 -12.79 -22.83
CA ARG A 103 1.08 -11.82 -23.69
C ARG A 103 2.54 -11.63 -23.30
N ARG A 104 3.33 -11.19 -24.27
CA ARG A 104 4.71 -10.74 -24.04
C ARG A 104 4.84 -9.26 -24.38
N ALA A 105 5.44 -8.50 -23.47
CA ALA A 105 5.72 -7.09 -23.71
C ALA A 105 6.70 -6.88 -24.87
N PRO A 106 6.50 -5.85 -25.73
CA PRO A 106 7.35 -5.62 -26.88
C PRO A 106 8.73 -5.10 -26.49
N TRP A 107 9.74 -5.50 -27.25
CA TRP A 107 11.06 -4.92 -27.21
C TRP A 107 11.07 -3.57 -27.93
N GLY A 108 11.76 -2.58 -27.37
CA GLY A 108 11.89 -1.27 -27.98
C GLY A 108 12.53 -0.26 -27.05
N TYR A 109 12.60 1.00 -27.47
CA TYR A 109 13.00 2.08 -26.58
C TYR A 109 11.94 2.24 -25.48
N ALA A 110 12.35 2.20 -24.21
CA ALA A 110 11.44 2.09 -23.07
C ALA A 110 10.30 3.13 -23.07
N PHE A 111 10.62 4.37 -23.42
CA PHE A 111 9.62 5.45 -23.39
C PHE A 111 8.65 5.46 -24.57
N ASP A 112 8.82 4.58 -25.55
CA ASP A 112 7.89 4.38 -26.68
C ASP A 112 6.93 3.21 -26.43
N VAL A 113 7.22 2.33 -25.44
CA VAL A 113 6.38 1.18 -25.14
C VAL A 113 5.05 1.64 -24.54
N PRO A 114 3.90 1.25 -25.12
CA PRO A 114 2.58 1.64 -24.62
C PRO A 114 2.16 0.79 -23.42
N TYR A 115 2.90 0.86 -22.32
CA TYR A 115 2.81 -0.01 -21.14
C TYR A 115 1.44 -0.01 -20.43
N ARG A 116 0.54 0.92 -20.77
CA ARG A 116 -0.84 0.98 -20.24
C ARG A 116 -1.85 0.31 -21.16
N ASP A 117 -1.42 -0.18 -22.29
CA ASP A 117 -2.26 -0.86 -23.26
C ASP A 117 -2.11 -2.38 -23.08
N GLU A 118 -3.03 -2.98 -22.34
CA GLU A 118 -3.01 -4.42 -22.04
C GLU A 118 -3.17 -5.30 -23.30
N GLU A 119 -3.75 -4.76 -24.36
CA GLU A 119 -3.81 -5.45 -25.67
C GLU A 119 -2.40 -5.66 -26.25
N VAL A 120 -1.46 -4.78 -25.92
CA VAL A 120 -0.08 -4.81 -26.43
C VAL A 120 0.88 -5.48 -25.46
N VAL A 121 0.81 -5.11 -24.15
CA VAL A 121 1.82 -5.53 -23.16
C VAL A 121 1.33 -6.60 -22.19
N GLY A 122 0.03 -6.87 -22.13
CA GLY A 122 -0.58 -7.64 -21.06
C GLY A 122 -0.74 -6.83 -19.77
N ASP A 123 -0.99 -7.52 -18.66
CA ASP A 123 -1.02 -6.88 -17.32
C ASP A 123 0.42 -6.57 -16.90
N ILE A 124 0.79 -5.31 -17.01
CA ILE A 124 2.16 -4.86 -16.75
C ILE A 124 2.63 -5.17 -15.31
N LYS A 125 1.73 -5.26 -14.33
CA LYS A 125 2.09 -5.61 -12.96
C LYS A 125 2.62 -7.05 -12.84
N GLN A 126 2.07 -7.98 -13.62
CA GLN A 126 2.53 -9.36 -13.69
C GLN A 126 3.97 -9.48 -14.24
N ILE A 127 4.40 -8.51 -15.03
CA ILE A 127 5.76 -8.44 -15.58
C ILE A 127 6.71 -7.70 -14.63
N TRP A 128 6.24 -6.62 -13.99
CA TRP A 128 7.07 -5.80 -13.12
C TRP A 128 7.38 -6.46 -11.78
N GLU A 129 6.40 -7.11 -11.16
CA GLU A 129 6.54 -7.64 -9.79
C GLU A 129 7.71 -8.65 -9.66
N PRO A 130 7.81 -9.72 -10.48
CA PRO A 130 8.99 -10.60 -10.41
C PRO A 130 10.30 -9.85 -10.73
N SER A 131 10.23 -8.80 -11.57
CA SER A 131 11.39 -7.97 -11.92
C SER A 131 11.78 -6.92 -10.87
N ARG A 132 11.05 -6.79 -9.77
CA ARG A 132 11.51 -6.10 -8.55
C ARG A 132 12.57 -6.89 -7.80
N HIS A 133 12.70 -8.18 -8.10
CA HIS A 133 13.65 -9.13 -7.51
C HIS A 133 13.48 -9.34 -6.00
N GLN A 134 12.31 -9.02 -5.45
CA GLN A 134 12.03 -9.22 -4.03
C GLN A 134 12.01 -10.71 -3.65
N TYR A 135 11.55 -11.59 -4.52
CA TYR A 135 11.65 -13.04 -4.29
C TYR A 135 13.11 -13.54 -4.29
N LEU A 136 14.03 -12.88 -5.03
CA LEU A 136 15.47 -13.18 -4.97
C LEU A 136 16.09 -12.71 -3.64
N THR A 137 15.52 -11.68 -3.01
CA THR A 137 15.92 -11.28 -1.66
C THR A 137 15.56 -12.36 -0.64
N VAL A 138 14.42 -13.03 -0.81
CA VAL A 138 14.01 -14.19 0.01
C VAL A 138 15.02 -15.34 -0.14
N LEU A 139 15.41 -15.69 -1.38
CA LEU A 139 16.44 -16.71 -1.62
C LEU A 139 17.80 -16.31 -1.03
N ALA A 140 18.22 -15.07 -1.18
CA ALA A 140 19.47 -14.58 -0.59
C ALA A 140 19.43 -14.62 0.95
N ALA A 141 18.26 -14.32 1.56
CA ALA A 141 18.08 -14.44 3.00
C ALA A 141 18.13 -15.92 3.46
N ALA A 142 17.56 -16.85 2.69
CA ALA A 142 17.67 -18.28 2.96
C ALA A 142 19.13 -18.75 2.92
N TYR A 143 19.93 -18.29 1.93
CA TYR A 143 21.37 -18.53 1.93
C TYR A 143 22.03 -17.99 3.21
N ALA A 144 21.73 -16.73 3.58
CA ALA A 144 22.36 -16.08 4.73
C ALA A 144 22.13 -16.83 6.06
N VAL A 145 20.93 -17.43 6.25
CA VAL A 145 20.60 -18.17 7.48
C VAL A 145 21.00 -19.64 7.47
N THR A 146 21.17 -20.26 6.29
CA THR A 146 21.49 -21.69 6.17
C THR A 146 22.91 -22.00 5.73
N GLY A 147 23.53 -21.09 4.97
CA GLY A 147 24.80 -21.33 4.27
C GLY A 147 24.67 -22.23 3.02
N GLU A 148 23.44 -22.63 2.61
CA GLU A 148 23.26 -23.50 1.46
C GLU A 148 23.44 -22.74 0.14
N GLU A 149 24.53 -23.03 -0.58
CA GLU A 149 24.94 -22.32 -1.80
C GLU A 149 23.91 -22.40 -2.93
N ARG A 150 23.06 -23.42 -2.98
CA ARG A 150 22.02 -23.57 -4.02
C ARG A 150 21.11 -22.34 -4.14
N TYR A 151 20.83 -21.65 -3.01
CA TYR A 151 20.03 -20.41 -3.02
C TYR A 151 20.81 -19.25 -3.66
N ALA A 152 22.08 -19.10 -3.30
CA ALA A 152 22.95 -18.06 -3.86
C ALA A 152 23.20 -18.26 -5.37
N GLU A 153 23.38 -19.50 -5.80
CA GLU A 153 23.54 -19.88 -7.21
C GLU A 153 22.31 -19.52 -8.02
N ARG A 154 21.09 -19.85 -7.53
CA ARG A 154 19.83 -19.47 -8.19
C ARG A 154 19.66 -17.95 -8.27
N VAL A 155 19.98 -17.21 -7.22
CA VAL A 155 19.99 -15.75 -7.25
C VAL A 155 20.93 -15.23 -8.33
N ALA A 156 22.15 -15.78 -8.41
CA ALA A 156 23.14 -15.37 -9.42
C ALA A 156 22.69 -15.70 -10.85
N GLU A 157 22.08 -16.86 -11.06
CA GLU A 157 21.52 -17.27 -12.35
C GLU A 157 20.44 -16.27 -12.82
N HIS A 158 19.47 -15.96 -11.96
CA HIS A 158 18.37 -15.08 -12.31
C HIS A 158 18.83 -13.64 -12.52
N LEU A 159 19.72 -13.11 -11.69
CA LEU A 159 20.25 -11.76 -11.88
C LEU A 159 21.02 -11.65 -13.20
N ARG A 160 21.88 -12.64 -13.55
CA ARG A 160 22.61 -12.66 -14.83
C ARG A 160 21.63 -12.73 -16.02
N SER A 161 20.63 -13.59 -15.93
CA SER A 161 19.56 -13.71 -16.96
C SER A 161 18.82 -12.39 -17.14
N TRP A 162 18.38 -11.75 -16.04
CA TRP A 162 17.67 -10.49 -16.11
C TRP A 162 18.53 -9.38 -16.69
N TRP A 163 19.78 -9.22 -16.23
CA TRP A 163 20.70 -8.20 -16.73
C TRP A 163 21.03 -8.38 -18.22
N ALA A 164 21.22 -9.61 -18.66
CA ALA A 164 21.48 -9.90 -20.08
C ALA A 164 20.26 -9.62 -20.96
N GLY A 165 19.05 -9.96 -20.47
CA GLY A 165 17.79 -9.78 -21.20
C GLY A 165 17.27 -8.36 -21.21
N ASN A 166 17.68 -7.49 -20.28
CA ASN A 166 17.06 -6.17 -20.05
C ASN A 166 18.10 -5.04 -20.16
N ALA A 167 18.62 -4.82 -21.36
CA ALA A 167 19.57 -3.75 -21.63
C ALA A 167 19.00 -2.37 -21.19
N PRO A 168 19.86 -1.46 -20.67
CA PRO A 168 19.41 -0.13 -20.22
C PRO A 168 18.59 0.62 -21.25
N LEU A 169 17.50 1.23 -20.80
CA LEU A 169 16.55 2.01 -21.61
C LEU A 169 15.79 1.20 -22.66
N ARG A 170 15.78 -0.11 -22.57
CA ARG A 170 15.02 -1.01 -23.45
C ARG A 170 13.91 -1.72 -22.70
N GLY A 171 12.72 -1.78 -23.32
CA GLY A 171 11.56 -2.50 -22.83
C GLY A 171 10.88 -1.91 -21.61
N VAL A 172 9.94 -2.66 -21.05
CA VAL A 172 9.00 -2.21 -20.01
C VAL A 172 9.63 -1.97 -18.64
N HIS A 173 10.80 -2.56 -18.38
CA HIS A 173 11.46 -2.47 -17.06
C HIS A 173 12.18 -1.14 -16.81
N TRP A 174 12.20 -0.23 -17.79
CA TRP A 174 12.86 1.08 -17.74
C TRP A 174 11.91 2.27 -17.84
N ILE A 175 10.61 2.06 -17.55
CA ILE A 175 9.56 3.08 -17.74
C ILE A 175 9.21 3.78 -16.44
N SER A 176 9.19 3.06 -15.31
CA SER A 176 8.62 3.50 -14.03
C SER A 176 9.71 3.62 -12.96
N GLY A 177 9.84 4.82 -12.37
CA GLY A 177 10.85 5.10 -11.35
C GLY A 177 10.69 4.26 -10.07
N ILE A 178 9.46 3.99 -9.64
CA ILE A 178 9.20 3.14 -8.47
C ILE A 178 9.77 1.73 -8.66
N GLU A 179 9.63 1.16 -9.85
CA GLU A 179 10.16 -0.17 -10.17
C GLU A 179 11.70 -0.20 -10.12
N LEU A 180 12.34 0.86 -10.63
CA LEU A 180 13.79 0.98 -10.58
C LEU A 180 14.29 1.19 -9.15
N GLY A 181 13.57 1.97 -8.35
CA GLY A 181 13.91 2.24 -6.95
C GLY A 181 13.85 0.98 -6.09
N ILE A 182 12.74 0.24 -6.16
CA ILE A 182 12.54 -1.01 -5.40
C ILE A 182 13.58 -2.06 -5.85
N ARG A 183 13.83 -2.18 -7.15
CA ARG A 183 14.84 -3.12 -7.69
C ARG A 183 16.25 -2.80 -7.20
N LEU A 184 16.64 -1.54 -7.14
CA LEU A 184 17.94 -1.14 -6.55
C LEU A 184 18.01 -1.52 -5.07
N LEU A 185 16.95 -1.30 -4.31
CA LEU A 185 16.91 -1.69 -2.90
C LEU A 185 17.05 -3.21 -2.75
N SER A 186 16.35 -3.99 -3.58
CA SER A 186 16.49 -5.45 -3.62
C SER A 186 17.93 -5.88 -3.94
N TRP A 187 18.60 -5.26 -4.92
CA TRP A 187 19.99 -5.61 -5.26
C TRP A 187 20.98 -5.29 -4.14
N VAL A 188 20.75 -4.20 -3.39
CA VAL A 188 21.55 -3.88 -2.21
C VAL A 188 21.41 -4.96 -1.15
N TRP A 189 20.18 -5.37 -0.86
CA TRP A 189 19.92 -6.39 0.15
C TRP A 189 20.37 -7.78 -0.30
N ILE A 190 20.18 -8.14 -1.56
CA ILE A 190 20.73 -9.39 -2.13
C ILE A 190 22.25 -9.43 -1.95
N ARG A 191 22.97 -8.36 -2.36
CA ARG A 191 24.44 -8.34 -2.22
C ARG A 191 24.89 -8.46 -0.76
N ARG A 192 24.19 -7.79 0.14
CA ARG A 192 24.42 -7.85 1.59
C ARG A 192 24.23 -9.25 2.16
N LEU A 193 23.14 -9.90 1.80
CA LEU A 193 22.79 -11.24 2.29
C LEU A 193 23.71 -12.33 1.70
N LEU A 194 24.27 -12.10 0.52
CA LEU A 194 25.23 -12.98 -0.13
C LEU A 194 26.69 -12.70 0.28
N ASP A 195 26.97 -11.84 1.25
CA ASP A 195 28.35 -11.40 1.55
C ASP A 195 29.29 -12.57 1.91
N GLY A 196 28.80 -13.61 2.58
CA GLY A 196 29.54 -14.83 2.87
C GLY A 196 29.73 -15.80 1.69
N TRP A 197 29.07 -15.56 0.54
CA TRP A 197 29.21 -16.43 -0.62
C TRP A 197 30.42 -16.06 -1.46
N PRO A 198 31.32 -17.05 -1.81
CA PRO A 198 32.53 -16.74 -2.58
C PRO A 198 32.29 -16.10 -3.95
N GLY A 199 31.11 -16.35 -4.54
CA GLY A 199 30.69 -15.78 -5.83
C GLY A 199 30.18 -14.34 -5.79
N ALA A 200 29.98 -13.73 -4.60
CA ALA A 200 29.30 -12.45 -4.44
C ALA A 200 30.00 -11.29 -5.16
N ALA A 201 31.31 -11.14 -5.00
CA ALA A 201 32.09 -10.09 -5.67
C ALA A 201 32.07 -10.28 -7.20
N GLY A 202 32.25 -11.54 -7.67
CA GLY A 202 32.17 -11.89 -9.09
C GLY A 202 30.77 -11.69 -9.71
N LEU A 203 29.71 -11.67 -8.89
CA LEU A 203 28.36 -11.35 -9.35
C LEU A 203 28.13 -9.83 -9.47
N PHE A 204 28.65 -9.02 -8.56
CA PHE A 204 28.35 -7.58 -8.46
C PHE A 204 29.56 -6.70 -8.82
N GLU A 205 30.57 -6.62 -7.96
CA GLU A 205 31.68 -5.65 -8.05
C GLU A 205 32.59 -5.86 -9.27
N ASP A 206 32.88 -7.12 -9.55
CA ASP A 206 33.80 -7.52 -10.63
C ASP A 206 33.01 -7.84 -11.94
N ASN A 207 31.69 -7.63 -11.94
CA ASN A 207 30.83 -7.85 -13.10
C ASN A 207 30.50 -6.52 -13.82
N PRO A 208 31.08 -6.24 -14.99
CA PRO A 208 30.83 -4.98 -15.70
C PRO A 208 29.36 -4.81 -16.12
N VAL A 209 28.62 -5.91 -16.31
CA VAL A 209 27.19 -5.85 -16.65
C VAL A 209 26.39 -5.38 -15.43
N ALA A 210 26.66 -5.94 -14.25
CA ALA A 210 26.02 -5.51 -13.00
C ALA A 210 26.32 -4.04 -12.69
N VAL A 211 27.59 -3.64 -12.78
CA VAL A 211 28.04 -2.25 -12.58
C VAL A 211 27.31 -1.30 -13.53
N ASN A 212 27.20 -1.68 -14.82
CA ASN A 212 26.46 -0.90 -15.82
C ASN A 212 24.97 -0.77 -15.48
N GLN A 213 24.34 -1.86 -15.06
CA GLN A 213 22.93 -1.87 -14.66
C GLN A 213 22.68 -0.99 -13.44
N ILE A 214 23.46 -1.12 -12.38
CA ILE A 214 23.38 -0.33 -11.14
C ILE A 214 23.55 1.17 -11.45
N TRP A 215 24.51 1.51 -12.31
CA TRP A 215 24.74 2.90 -12.70
C TRP A 215 23.57 3.48 -13.48
N HIS A 216 23.06 2.74 -14.47
CA HIS A 216 21.94 3.22 -15.31
C HIS A 216 20.65 3.40 -14.52
N HIS A 217 20.35 2.52 -13.54
CA HIS A 217 19.20 2.70 -12.65
C HIS A 217 19.33 4.01 -11.86
N GLN A 218 20.46 4.26 -11.21
CA GLN A 218 20.69 5.50 -10.46
C GLN A 218 20.66 6.73 -11.37
N ARG A 219 21.26 6.62 -12.57
CA ARG A 219 21.27 7.71 -13.56
C ARG A 219 19.87 8.05 -14.07
N TRP A 220 19.03 7.01 -14.26
CA TRP A 220 17.64 7.16 -14.66
C TRP A 220 16.84 7.88 -13.56
N LEU A 221 16.89 7.41 -12.32
CA LEU A 221 16.21 8.03 -11.18
C LEU A 221 16.62 9.51 -10.99
N ALA A 222 17.90 9.81 -11.10
CA ALA A 222 18.37 11.18 -11.03
C ALA A 222 17.90 12.06 -12.19
N ALA A 223 17.56 11.47 -13.34
CA ALA A 223 17.13 12.19 -14.54
C ALA A 223 15.62 12.43 -14.60
N PHE A 224 14.81 11.48 -14.13
CA PHE A 224 13.36 11.46 -14.30
C PHE A 224 12.60 11.28 -12.97
N PRO A 225 12.89 12.08 -11.93
CA PRO A 225 12.18 11.95 -10.66
C PRO A 225 10.70 12.28 -10.83
N SER A 226 9.85 11.57 -10.11
CA SER A 226 8.41 11.86 -10.04
C SER A 226 8.16 13.25 -9.48
N ARG A 227 7.23 14.00 -10.11
CA ARG A 227 6.92 15.40 -9.79
C ARG A 227 5.41 15.68 -9.86
N GLY A 228 4.99 16.75 -9.21
CA GLY A 228 3.61 17.26 -9.26
C GLY A 228 2.62 16.19 -8.81
N SER A 229 1.65 15.85 -9.65
CA SER A 229 0.63 14.84 -9.38
C SER A 229 1.13 13.40 -9.15
N SER A 230 2.42 13.14 -9.44
CA SER A 230 3.07 11.84 -9.20
C SER A 230 4.09 11.89 -8.04
N ALA A 231 4.14 12.99 -7.27
CA ALA A 231 5.06 13.16 -6.13
C ALA A 231 4.48 12.53 -4.84
N ASN A 232 3.96 11.32 -4.96
CA ASN A 232 3.38 10.50 -3.90
C ASN A 232 4.39 9.40 -3.46
N ASN A 233 3.92 8.18 -3.15
CA ASN A 233 4.78 7.03 -2.82
C ASN A 233 5.87 6.77 -3.88
N HIS A 234 5.64 7.08 -5.16
CA HIS A 234 6.61 6.90 -6.24
C HIS A 234 7.92 7.64 -5.98
N VAL A 235 7.86 8.93 -5.66
CA VAL A 235 9.08 9.71 -5.40
C VAL A 235 9.82 9.25 -4.14
N ILE A 236 9.11 8.66 -3.18
CA ILE A 236 9.72 8.10 -1.96
C ILE A 236 10.46 6.80 -2.30
N ALA A 237 9.87 5.91 -3.10
CA ALA A 237 10.51 4.69 -3.56
C ALA A 237 11.77 4.98 -4.43
N GLU A 238 11.66 5.97 -5.33
CA GLU A 238 12.77 6.46 -6.14
C GLU A 238 13.93 6.96 -5.26
N ALA A 239 13.60 7.79 -4.26
CA ALA A 239 14.60 8.36 -3.36
C ALA A 239 15.22 7.30 -2.42
N ALA A 240 14.41 6.36 -1.90
CA ALA A 240 14.88 5.28 -1.04
C ALA A 240 15.84 4.35 -1.78
N GLY A 241 15.44 3.87 -2.98
CA GLY A 241 16.29 3.00 -3.80
C GLY A 241 17.56 3.69 -4.28
N GLN A 242 17.48 4.96 -4.67
CA GLN A 242 18.66 5.74 -5.05
C GLN A 242 19.60 5.97 -3.86
N LEU A 243 19.08 6.26 -2.67
CA LEU A 243 19.87 6.41 -1.46
C LEU A 243 20.58 5.11 -1.10
N ALA A 244 19.84 4.00 -1.06
CA ALA A 244 20.37 2.69 -0.76
C ALA A 244 21.54 2.31 -1.70
N ALA A 245 21.32 2.42 -3.01
CA ALA A 245 22.34 2.13 -4.00
C ALA A 245 23.53 3.09 -3.94
N ALA A 246 23.32 4.39 -3.72
CA ALA A 246 24.39 5.37 -3.60
C ALA A 246 25.20 5.24 -2.29
N CYS A 247 24.63 4.60 -1.26
CA CYS A 247 25.33 4.22 -0.03
C CYS A 247 26.12 2.92 -0.23
N ALA A 248 25.46 1.86 -0.65
CA ALA A 248 26.02 0.52 -0.72
C ALA A 248 26.98 0.30 -1.92
N PHE A 249 26.65 0.88 -3.07
CA PHE A 249 27.44 0.86 -4.31
C PHE A 249 28.05 2.25 -4.60
N GLY A 250 28.69 2.83 -3.60
CA GLY A 250 29.26 4.18 -3.63
C GLY A 250 30.43 4.40 -4.59
N TRP A 251 30.60 3.56 -5.61
CA TRP A 251 31.77 3.46 -6.47
C TRP A 251 31.84 4.51 -7.60
N PHE A 252 30.72 5.13 -7.94
CA PHE A 252 30.65 6.04 -9.06
C PHE A 252 31.06 7.46 -8.66
N PRO A 253 31.67 8.24 -9.55
CA PRO A 253 32.03 9.64 -9.27
C PRO A 253 30.83 10.48 -8.83
N THR A 254 29.62 10.11 -9.25
CA THR A 254 28.37 10.80 -8.93
C THR A 254 27.69 10.29 -7.65
N SER A 255 28.12 9.18 -7.03
CA SER A 255 27.45 8.56 -5.89
C SER A 255 27.24 9.53 -4.72
N ARG A 256 28.27 10.35 -4.39
CA ARG A 256 28.15 11.35 -3.32
C ARG A 256 27.01 12.35 -3.59
N ARG A 257 26.89 12.81 -4.84
CA ARG A 257 25.83 13.73 -5.25
C ARG A 257 24.47 13.05 -5.20
N TRP A 258 24.34 11.84 -5.78
CA TRP A 258 23.08 11.09 -5.78
C TRP A 258 22.58 10.81 -4.36
N ARG A 259 23.48 10.44 -3.45
CA ARG A 259 23.17 10.25 -2.04
C ARG A 259 22.62 11.51 -1.38
N ALA A 260 23.26 12.66 -1.61
CA ALA A 260 22.82 13.94 -1.06
C ALA A 260 21.48 14.37 -1.65
N ASP A 261 21.27 14.18 -2.96
CA ASP A 261 20.01 14.52 -3.65
C ASP A 261 18.87 13.60 -3.17
N ALA A 262 19.12 12.31 -3.02
CA ALA A 262 18.15 11.33 -2.52
C ALA A 262 17.73 11.62 -1.07
N LEU A 263 18.67 11.94 -0.17
CA LEU A 263 18.36 12.34 1.21
C LEU A 263 17.50 13.62 1.26
N ARG A 264 17.82 14.61 0.42
CA ARG A 264 16.99 15.84 0.34
C ARG A 264 15.59 15.53 -0.17
N SER A 265 15.49 14.70 -1.22
CA SER A 265 14.21 14.26 -1.77
C SER A 265 13.39 13.50 -0.72
N LEU A 266 13.98 12.51 -0.05
CA LEU A 266 13.34 11.70 0.99
C LEU A 266 12.85 12.59 2.15
N SER A 267 13.70 13.49 2.67
CA SER A 267 13.34 14.39 3.75
C SER A 267 12.18 15.32 3.39
N ARG A 268 12.17 15.83 2.15
CA ARG A 268 11.11 16.69 1.65
C ARG A 268 9.80 15.94 1.48
N HIS A 269 9.86 14.78 0.83
CA HIS A 269 8.66 14.07 0.40
C HIS A 269 8.04 13.22 1.50
N LEU A 270 8.78 12.64 2.42
CA LEU A 270 8.21 12.03 3.63
C LEU A 270 7.38 13.07 4.40
N ARG A 271 7.92 14.29 4.58
CA ARG A 271 7.19 15.36 5.29
C ARG A 271 5.96 15.85 4.53
N SER A 272 6.01 15.98 3.19
CA SER A 272 4.87 16.45 2.40
C SER A 272 3.80 15.38 2.19
N ASN A 273 4.16 14.10 2.25
CA ASN A 273 3.26 12.97 2.05
C ASN A 273 2.70 12.39 3.36
N THR A 274 3.04 12.96 4.52
CA THR A 274 2.59 12.50 5.82
C THR A 274 1.92 13.65 6.57
N PHE A 275 0.79 13.38 7.20
CA PHE A 275 0.13 14.30 8.11
C PHE A 275 0.94 14.50 9.39
N LEU A 276 0.68 15.56 10.13
CA LEU A 276 1.36 15.78 11.41
C LEU A 276 1.03 14.69 12.43
N SER A 277 -0.14 14.09 12.34
CA SER A 277 -0.57 12.93 13.12
C SER A 277 0.18 11.64 12.80
N GLY A 278 0.92 11.59 11.69
CA GLY A 278 1.69 10.42 11.25
C GLY A 278 1.02 9.57 10.17
N LEU A 279 -0.26 9.74 9.88
CA LEU A 279 -0.91 9.02 8.78
C LEU A 279 -0.40 9.50 7.41
N ASN A 280 -0.30 8.59 6.46
CA ASN A 280 0.07 8.93 5.09
C ASN A 280 -1.08 9.69 4.40
N ARG A 281 -0.74 10.75 3.65
CA ARG A 281 -1.73 11.64 3.03
C ARG A 281 -2.44 11.04 1.82
N GLU A 282 -1.96 9.92 1.28
CA GLU A 282 -2.66 9.21 0.22
C GLU A 282 -3.96 8.58 0.72
N LEU A 283 -4.11 8.46 2.06
CA LEU A 283 -5.27 7.87 2.72
C LEU A 283 -5.59 6.49 2.14
N ALA A 284 -4.54 5.70 1.99
CA ALA A 284 -4.57 4.32 1.56
C ALA A 284 -3.61 3.54 2.45
N SER A 285 -4.12 2.60 3.22
CA SER A 285 -3.37 1.94 4.29
C SER A 285 -2.18 1.15 3.76
N GLU A 286 -2.31 0.49 2.60
CA GLU A 286 -1.21 -0.24 1.98
C GLU A 286 -0.05 0.69 1.58
N TYR A 287 -0.35 1.90 1.12
CA TYR A 287 0.66 2.91 0.80
C TYR A 287 1.29 3.54 2.03
N HIS A 288 0.56 3.60 3.17
CA HIS A 288 1.19 3.95 4.45
C HIS A 288 2.27 2.93 4.82
N GLY A 289 1.97 1.63 4.71
CA GLY A 289 2.92 0.54 4.94
C GLY A 289 4.12 0.61 3.98
N LEU A 290 3.87 0.76 2.68
CA LEU A 290 4.91 0.87 1.65
C LEU A 290 5.88 2.03 1.93
N VAL A 291 5.37 3.21 2.25
CA VAL A 291 6.17 4.41 2.54
C VAL A 291 6.99 4.23 3.82
N LEU A 292 6.41 3.61 4.85
CA LEU A 292 7.11 3.31 6.10
C LEU A 292 8.24 2.29 5.88
N GLU A 293 7.99 1.19 5.15
CA GLU A 293 9.02 0.20 4.78
C GLU A 293 10.20 0.85 4.04
N LEU A 294 9.90 1.63 3.00
CA LEU A 294 10.91 2.32 2.20
C LEU A 294 11.71 3.33 3.02
N GLY A 295 11.04 4.06 3.89
CA GLY A 295 11.67 5.05 4.77
C GLY A 295 12.61 4.41 5.79
N LEU A 296 12.17 3.33 6.46
CA LEU A 296 12.98 2.57 7.42
C LEU A 296 14.20 1.94 6.74
N ALA A 297 14.01 1.31 5.57
CA ALA A 297 15.10 0.75 4.79
C ALA A 297 16.12 1.83 4.38
N ALA A 298 15.65 2.99 3.92
CA ALA A 298 16.52 4.10 3.52
C ALA A 298 17.36 4.65 4.70
N VAL A 299 16.77 4.72 5.91
CA VAL A 299 17.49 5.10 7.14
C VAL A 299 18.55 4.06 7.47
N ALA A 300 18.21 2.77 7.43
CA ALA A 300 19.17 1.69 7.66
C ALA A 300 20.36 1.74 6.71
N GLU A 301 20.12 1.98 5.41
CA GLU A 301 21.18 2.09 4.40
C GLU A 301 22.11 3.29 4.65
N ALA A 302 21.58 4.42 5.04
CA ALA A 302 22.38 5.59 5.37
C ALA A 302 23.23 5.36 6.63
N ASP A 303 22.62 4.79 7.67
CA ASP A 303 23.29 4.51 8.95
C ASP A 303 24.40 3.46 8.81
N ALA A 304 24.17 2.41 8.01
CA ALA A 304 25.14 1.34 7.76
C ALA A 304 26.49 1.87 7.25
N VAL A 305 26.49 2.95 6.49
CA VAL A 305 27.71 3.58 5.95
C VAL A 305 28.05 4.91 6.61
N GLY A 306 27.43 5.23 7.72
CA GLY A 306 27.74 6.44 8.51
C GLY A 306 27.28 7.75 7.91
N VAL A 307 26.28 7.74 7.04
CA VAL A 307 25.72 8.96 6.45
C VAL A 307 24.68 9.57 7.40
N PRO A 308 24.82 10.84 7.80
CA PRO A 308 23.87 11.47 8.71
C PRO A 308 22.49 11.58 8.08
N VAL A 309 21.48 11.00 8.75
CA VAL A 309 20.09 11.13 8.36
C VAL A 309 19.48 12.36 9.04
N PRO A 310 18.81 13.26 8.30
CA PRO A 310 18.14 14.42 8.90
C PRO A 310 17.16 14.02 10.00
N PRO A 311 17.15 14.69 11.17
CA PRO A 311 16.23 14.36 12.28
C PRO A 311 14.76 14.37 11.87
N THR A 312 14.39 15.21 10.90
CA THR A 312 13.03 15.28 10.35
C THR A 312 12.58 13.99 9.67
N VAL A 313 13.49 13.24 9.04
CA VAL A 313 13.17 11.93 8.43
C VAL A 313 12.79 10.94 9.52
N ARG A 314 13.63 10.82 10.55
CA ARG A 314 13.36 9.91 11.69
C ARG A 314 12.08 10.28 12.43
N LEU A 315 11.82 11.59 12.61
CA LEU A 315 10.60 12.08 13.25
C LEU A 315 9.34 11.68 12.48
N VAL A 316 9.36 11.81 11.15
CA VAL A 316 8.20 11.42 10.33
C VAL A 316 7.97 9.91 10.42
N LEU A 317 9.03 9.10 10.31
CA LEU A 317 8.91 7.64 10.40
C LEU A 317 8.44 7.19 11.80
N LEU A 318 8.93 7.81 12.86
CA LEU A 318 8.45 7.59 14.22
C LEU A 318 6.93 7.84 14.32
N ARG A 319 6.46 9.00 13.83
CA ARG A 319 5.03 9.34 13.83
C ARG A 319 4.20 8.38 12.98
N MET A 320 4.71 7.97 11.82
CA MET A 320 4.04 6.97 10.99
C MET A 320 3.89 5.64 11.72
N THR A 321 4.90 5.22 12.45
CA THR A 321 4.86 3.98 13.22
C THR A 321 3.88 4.09 14.40
N ASP A 322 3.89 5.20 15.13
CA ASP A 322 2.92 5.47 16.21
C ASP A 322 1.48 5.49 15.66
N ALA A 323 1.27 6.13 14.51
CA ALA A 323 -0.05 6.18 13.87
C ALA A 323 -0.52 4.79 13.44
N LEU A 324 0.37 3.96 12.86
CA LEU A 324 0.04 2.57 12.52
C LEU A 324 -0.36 1.78 13.77
N ALA A 325 0.43 1.85 14.86
CA ALA A 325 0.13 1.19 16.13
C ALA A 325 -1.21 1.65 16.71
N ALA A 326 -1.58 2.90 16.47
CA ALA A 326 -2.82 3.46 16.98
C ALA A 326 -4.06 2.99 16.21
N VAL A 327 -3.97 2.82 14.87
CA VAL A 327 -5.15 2.50 14.05
C VAL A 327 -5.44 1.02 13.90
N VAL A 328 -4.46 0.12 14.11
CA VAL A 328 -4.68 -1.32 13.94
C VAL A 328 -5.73 -1.89 14.90
N ASP A 329 -6.37 -2.97 14.49
CA ASP A 329 -7.25 -3.79 15.34
C ASP A 329 -6.43 -4.72 16.27
N ASP A 330 -7.11 -5.60 17.01
CA ASP A 330 -6.48 -6.52 17.95
C ASP A 330 -5.66 -7.64 17.27
N ARG A 331 -5.80 -7.79 15.95
CA ARG A 331 -5.02 -8.69 15.10
C ARG A 331 -3.96 -7.95 14.28
N LEU A 332 -3.60 -6.74 14.67
CA LEU A 332 -2.60 -5.87 14.05
C LEU A 332 -2.93 -5.42 12.62
N ARG A 333 -4.18 -5.54 12.17
CA ARG A 333 -4.57 -5.12 10.83
C ARG A 333 -5.03 -3.66 10.82
N PRO A 334 -4.47 -2.80 9.97
CA PRO A 334 -4.96 -1.43 9.79
C PRO A 334 -6.34 -1.43 9.10
N PRO A 335 -7.03 -0.28 9.05
CA PRO A 335 -8.22 -0.14 8.22
C PRO A 335 -7.90 -0.43 6.75
N ARG A 336 -8.89 -0.87 5.97
CA ARG A 336 -8.75 -1.16 4.53
C ARG A 336 -9.07 0.07 3.68
N GLN A 337 -8.55 1.21 4.06
CA GLN A 337 -8.84 2.49 3.41
C GLN A 337 -8.13 2.61 2.05
N GLY A 338 -8.86 3.07 1.03
CA GLY A 338 -8.34 3.43 -0.28
C GLY A 338 -7.79 2.24 -1.08
N ASP A 339 -7.00 2.55 -2.10
CA ASP A 339 -6.38 1.54 -2.96
C ASP A 339 -5.37 0.66 -2.21
N ALA A 340 -5.38 -0.62 -2.56
CA ALA A 340 -4.39 -1.62 -2.15
C ALA A 340 -3.85 -2.35 -3.39
N ASP A 341 -2.54 -2.47 -3.51
CA ASP A 341 -1.91 -3.19 -4.63
C ASP A 341 -0.88 -4.23 -4.16
N ASP A 342 -0.95 -4.61 -2.89
CA ASP A 342 -0.07 -5.58 -2.22
C ASP A 342 1.43 -5.28 -2.42
N GLY A 343 1.79 -4.05 -2.75
CA GLY A 343 3.16 -3.62 -3.01
C GLY A 343 3.98 -3.47 -1.74
N HIS A 344 5.19 -4.04 -1.73
CA HIS A 344 6.16 -3.94 -0.65
C HIS A 344 7.37 -3.09 -1.02
N GLY A 345 7.96 -2.41 -0.02
CA GLY A 345 9.21 -1.69 -0.18
C GLY A 345 10.43 -2.59 -0.06
N LEU A 346 10.45 -3.44 0.94
CA LEU A 346 11.52 -4.40 1.21
C LEU A 346 10.92 -5.73 1.68
N VAL A 347 11.26 -6.80 0.98
CA VAL A 347 10.89 -8.18 1.33
C VAL A 347 12.17 -8.96 1.61
N VAL A 348 12.31 -9.51 2.82
CA VAL A 348 13.36 -10.44 3.24
C VAL A 348 12.78 -11.64 3.98
N ASP A 349 11.47 -11.63 4.18
CA ASP A 349 10.72 -12.69 4.85
C ASP A 349 10.06 -13.61 3.83
N GLY A 350 9.76 -14.83 4.27
CA GLY A 350 8.94 -15.76 3.49
C GLY A 350 7.46 -15.34 3.44
N ALA A 351 6.72 -15.93 2.52
CA ALA A 351 5.28 -15.76 2.42
C ALA A 351 4.59 -16.17 3.74
N GLY A 352 3.47 -15.51 4.05
CA GLY A 352 2.74 -15.74 5.30
C GLY A 352 3.30 -14.99 6.52
N THR A 353 4.37 -14.21 6.40
CA THR A 353 4.78 -13.28 7.45
C THR A 353 3.75 -12.15 7.56
N ASP A 354 3.27 -11.91 8.79
CA ASP A 354 2.38 -10.77 9.04
C ASP A 354 3.14 -9.45 8.80
N ARG A 355 2.79 -8.78 7.70
CA ARG A 355 3.39 -7.52 7.28
C ARG A 355 3.30 -6.43 8.35
N TRP A 356 2.12 -6.30 8.93
CA TRP A 356 1.83 -5.21 9.86
C TRP A 356 2.48 -5.43 11.21
N GLY A 357 2.44 -6.67 11.69
CA GLY A 357 3.19 -7.09 12.87
C GLY A 357 4.69 -6.89 12.68
N SER A 358 5.25 -7.28 11.54
CA SER A 358 6.66 -7.06 11.21
C SER A 358 7.04 -5.57 11.12
N LEU A 359 6.16 -4.71 10.57
CA LEU A 359 6.38 -3.25 10.56
C LEU A 359 6.39 -2.65 11.95
N LEU A 360 5.45 -3.05 12.81
CA LEU A 360 5.39 -2.60 14.20
C LEU A 360 6.60 -3.10 15.00
N ALA A 361 7.02 -4.36 14.81
CA ALA A 361 8.23 -4.90 15.43
C ALA A 361 9.49 -4.13 15.00
N THR A 362 9.60 -3.81 13.70
CA THR A 362 10.69 -2.98 13.19
C THR A 362 10.67 -1.58 13.80
N GLY A 363 9.48 -0.98 13.91
CA GLY A 363 9.31 0.32 14.55
C GLY A 363 9.67 0.31 16.04
N ASP A 364 9.31 -0.75 16.77
CA ASP A 364 9.72 -0.96 18.16
C ASP A 364 11.25 -1.06 18.27
N ALA A 365 11.87 -1.88 17.46
CA ALA A 365 13.33 -2.06 17.47
C ALA A 365 14.10 -0.77 17.12
N VAL A 366 13.54 0.10 16.28
CA VAL A 366 14.19 1.35 15.82
C VAL A 366 13.91 2.53 16.73
N PHE A 367 12.67 2.68 17.23
CA PHE A 367 12.20 3.87 17.94
C PHE A 367 11.79 3.60 19.39
N GLY A 368 11.66 2.34 19.78
CA GLY A 368 11.05 1.92 21.04
C GLY A 368 9.52 2.05 21.01
N ARG A 369 8.83 1.10 21.58
CA ARG A 369 7.36 1.12 21.67
C ARG A 369 6.90 2.00 22.84
N LEU A 370 5.62 2.38 22.81
CA LEU A 370 4.90 3.01 23.91
C LEU A 370 4.04 1.96 24.63
N ASP A 371 3.67 2.22 25.88
CA ASP A 371 2.89 1.28 26.70
C ASP A 371 1.54 0.90 26.08
N TRP A 372 0.94 1.83 25.36
CA TRP A 372 -0.34 1.61 24.67
C TRP A 372 -0.22 0.90 23.31
N TRP A 373 0.99 0.64 22.81
CA TRP A 373 1.13 -0.11 21.58
C TRP A 373 0.65 -1.55 21.75
N PRO A 374 0.08 -2.18 20.70
CA PRO A 374 -0.21 -3.60 20.75
C PRO A 374 1.08 -4.39 20.96
N VAL A 375 0.96 -5.50 21.66
CA VAL A 375 2.11 -6.41 21.84
C VAL A 375 2.40 -7.09 20.51
N VAL A 376 3.60 -6.91 20.01
CA VAL A 376 4.09 -7.58 18.80
C VAL A 376 5.15 -8.59 19.24
N THR A 377 4.85 -9.86 19.06
CA THR A 377 5.86 -10.91 19.19
C THR A 377 6.61 -10.96 17.86
N GLY A 378 7.77 -10.34 17.79
CA GLY A 378 8.59 -10.30 16.57
C GLY A 378 8.98 -11.69 16.11
N THR A 379 8.43 -12.11 14.99
CA THR A 379 8.64 -13.45 14.41
C THR A 379 9.02 -13.36 12.93
N ASP A 380 9.78 -12.35 12.58
CA ASP A 380 10.20 -12.06 11.21
C ASP A 380 11.73 -11.96 11.08
N VAL A 381 12.24 -12.07 9.86
CA VAL A 381 13.66 -11.97 9.52
C VAL A 381 14.07 -10.51 9.33
N ARG A 382 13.19 -9.68 8.80
CA ARG A 382 13.46 -8.28 8.46
C ARG A 382 13.83 -7.45 9.68
N THR A 383 13.06 -7.55 10.76
CA THR A 383 13.24 -6.73 11.96
C THR A 383 14.65 -6.80 12.54
N PRO A 384 15.20 -7.98 12.92
CA PRO A 384 16.55 -8.03 13.48
C PRO A 384 17.62 -7.59 12.50
N LEU A 385 17.50 -7.93 11.21
CA LEU A 385 18.51 -7.56 10.21
C LEU A 385 18.50 -6.04 9.95
N LEU A 386 17.32 -5.44 9.78
CA LEU A 386 17.21 -4.01 9.53
C LEU A 386 17.63 -3.20 10.78
N ALA A 387 17.14 -3.58 11.96
CA ALA A 387 17.49 -2.92 13.22
C ALA A 387 18.99 -2.96 13.49
N SER A 388 19.70 -4.03 13.10
CA SER A 388 21.15 -4.14 13.27
C SER A 388 21.95 -3.07 12.49
N LEU A 389 21.37 -2.52 11.44
CA LEU A 389 21.95 -1.48 10.60
C LEU A 389 21.65 -0.06 11.10
N VAL A 390 20.55 0.10 11.85
CA VAL A 390 20.07 1.42 12.29
C VAL A 390 20.83 1.88 13.53
N ARG A 391 21.28 3.13 13.53
CA ARG A 391 21.88 3.75 14.72
C ARG A 391 20.82 4.15 15.71
N PRO A 392 20.92 3.70 16.97
CA PRO A 392 20.03 4.14 18.02
C PRO A 392 20.02 5.68 18.12
N THR A 393 18.84 6.26 18.11
CA THR A 393 18.67 7.72 18.26
C THR A 393 17.50 7.95 19.20
N ALA A 394 17.73 8.65 20.30
CA ALA A 394 16.66 9.05 21.20
C ALA A 394 15.68 9.98 20.46
N PRO A 395 14.36 9.76 20.54
CA PRO A 395 13.39 10.66 19.95
C PRO A 395 13.46 12.03 20.65
N ALA A 396 13.66 13.10 19.86
CA ALA A 396 13.73 14.48 20.36
C ALA A 396 12.36 15.13 20.52
N VAL A 397 11.28 14.34 20.62
CA VAL A 397 9.89 14.80 20.67
C VAL A 397 9.07 14.02 21.69
N THR A 398 8.08 14.68 22.26
CA THR A 398 7.08 14.02 23.10
C THR A 398 6.16 13.19 22.20
N ARG A 399 6.04 11.91 22.51
CA ARG A 399 5.12 10.97 21.86
C ARG A 399 3.80 10.93 22.64
N PRO A 400 2.67 10.50 22.04
CA PRO A 400 1.38 10.38 22.74
C PRO A 400 1.47 9.49 23.99
N ALA A 401 0.99 9.97 25.13
CA ALA A 401 0.94 9.19 26.37
C ALA A 401 -0.13 8.09 26.34
N GLU A 402 -1.21 8.32 25.57
CA GLU A 402 -2.32 7.40 25.39
C GLU A 402 -2.49 7.08 23.89
N ARG A 403 -3.16 5.97 23.61
CA ARG A 403 -3.44 5.53 22.22
C ARG A 403 -4.33 6.53 21.50
N PRO A 404 -3.85 7.24 20.46
CA PRO A 404 -4.68 8.13 19.68
C PRO A 404 -5.85 7.38 19.03
N ALA A 405 -7.04 7.98 19.08
CA ALA A 405 -8.23 7.42 18.47
C ALA A 405 -8.88 8.36 17.43
N HIS A 406 -8.44 9.63 17.39
CA HIS A 406 -8.86 10.62 16.40
C HIS A 406 -7.64 11.32 15.80
N PHE A 407 -7.58 11.34 14.48
CA PHE A 407 -6.55 11.95 13.64
C PHE A 407 -7.17 13.10 12.86
N ALA A 408 -7.25 14.29 13.50
CA ALA A 408 -8.03 15.42 12.98
C ALA A 408 -7.59 15.90 11.60
N ASP A 409 -6.28 15.85 11.28
CA ASP A 409 -5.73 16.25 10.00
C ASP A 409 -5.96 15.23 8.87
N ALA A 410 -6.18 13.97 9.23
CA ALA A 410 -6.54 12.88 8.32
C ALA A 410 -8.05 12.56 8.32
N GLY A 411 -8.81 13.15 9.26
CA GLY A 411 -10.25 12.93 9.41
C GLY A 411 -10.64 11.51 9.82
N MET A 412 -9.68 10.70 10.26
CA MET A 412 -9.92 9.31 10.68
C MET A 412 -10.21 9.24 12.17
N THR A 413 -11.25 8.51 12.54
CA THR A 413 -11.58 8.20 13.94
C THR A 413 -11.77 6.70 14.11
N VAL A 414 -11.23 6.15 15.20
CA VAL A 414 -11.39 4.73 15.55
C VAL A 414 -12.11 4.64 16.89
N LEU A 415 -13.33 4.10 16.89
CA LEU A 415 -14.08 3.79 18.10
C LEU A 415 -13.76 2.35 18.52
N ARG A 416 -13.54 2.14 19.82
CA ARG A 416 -13.22 0.81 20.37
C ARG A 416 -14.19 0.44 21.49
N GLY A 417 -14.65 -0.80 21.46
CA GLY A 417 -15.53 -1.39 22.45
C GLY A 417 -14.98 -2.71 23.02
N PRO A 418 -15.67 -3.28 24.03
CA PRO A 418 -15.30 -4.56 24.62
C PRO A 418 -15.40 -5.72 23.62
N GLY A 419 -14.64 -6.79 23.87
CA GLY A 419 -14.64 -7.99 23.01
C GLY A 419 -14.07 -7.75 21.62
N GLY A 420 -13.11 -6.81 21.48
CA GLY A 420 -12.46 -6.56 20.21
C GLY A 420 -13.34 -5.83 19.18
N ILE A 421 -14.39 -5.12 19.64
CA ILE A 421 -15.16 -4.22 18.74
C ILE A 421 -14.26 -3.07 18.32
N TRP A 422 -14.06 -2.93 17.04
CA TRP A 422 -13.29 -1.89 16.39
C TRP A 422 -14.09 -1.29 15.24
N CYS A 423 -14.26 0.02 15.24
CA CYS A 423 -14.98 0.75 14.19
C CYS A 423 -14.16 1.93 13.69
N ARG A 424 -13.77 1.92 12.42
CA ARG A 424 -13.22 3.08 11.72
C ARG A 424 -14.35 3.93 11.17
N CYS A 425 -14.28 5.24 11.37
CA CYS A 425 -15.15 6.24 10.78
C CYS A 425 -14.32 7.17 9.89
N ASP A 426 -14.76 7.38 8.65
CA ASP A 426 -14.06 8.20 7.66
C ASP A 426 -14.68 9.58 7.49
N GLY A 427 -14.03 10.60 8.00
CA GLY A 427 -14.33 12.02 7.78
C GLY A 427 -13.17 12.76 7.13
N GLY A 428 -12.26 12.02 6.46
CA GLY A 428 -11.04 12.53 5.89
C GLY A 428 -11.21 13.29 4.57
N PRO A 429 -10.17 14.02 4.13
CA PRO A 429 -10.14 14.56 2.78
C PRO A 429 -10.14 13.42 1.76
N HIS A 430 -10.67 13.69 0.57
CA HIS A 430 -10.85 12.66 -0.47
C HIS A 430 -9.56 11.94 -0.90
N GLY A 431 -8.40 12.51 -0.66
CA GLY A 431 -7.11 11.92 -1.00
C GLY A 431 -6.02 12.96 -1.19
N PHE A 432 -4.90 12.57 -1.83
CA PHE A 432 -3.69 13.36 -1.91
C PHE A 432 -3.40 13.86 -3.33
N LEU A 433 -2.84 15.08 -3.42
CA LEU A 433 -2.53 15.79 -4.65
C LEU A 433 -3.77 16.04 -5.54
N SER A 434 -3.55 16.68 -6.69
CA SER A 434 -4.65 17.14 -7.55
C SER A 434 -5.49 16.03 -8.18
N ILE A 435 -4.96 14.84 -8.28
CA ILE A 435 -5.62 13.69 -8.91
C ILE A 435 -6.23 12.71 -7.92
N ALA A 436 -5.80 12.73 -6.64
CA ALA A 436 -6.25 11.82 -5.59
C ALA A 436 -6.23 10.35 -6.05
N ALA A 437 -5.07 9.89 -6.58
CA ALA A 437 -4.97 8.66 -7.37
C ALA A 437 -5.53 7.42 -6.67
N HIS A 438 -5.31 7.31 -5.36
CA HIS A 438 -5.64 6.13 -4.55
C HIS A 438 -6.91 6.28 -3.71
N ALA A 439 -7.65 7.38 -3.90
CA ALA A 439 -8.90 7.62 -3.19
C ALA A 439 -10.06 6.79 -3.75
N HIS A 440 -11.05 6.54 -2.88
CA HIS A 440 -12.36 5.98 -3.21
C HIS A 440 -13.47 7.01 -2.95
N ALA A 441 -14.68 6.75 -3.44
CA ALA A 441 -15.86 7.57 -3.14
C ALA A 441 -16.55 7.05 -1.87
N ASP A 442 -15.79 7.02 -0.76
CA ASP A 442 -16.09 6.32 0.49
C ASP A 442 -16.25 7.26 1.70
N ALA A 443 -16.37 8.58 1.48
CA ALA A 443 -16.56 9.52 2.57
C ALA A 443 -17.75 9.13 3.46
N LEU A 444 -17.57 9.27 4.77
CA LEU A 444 -18.46 8.83 5.84
C LEU A 444 -18.70 7.31 5.90
N SER A 445 -17.91 6.50 5.18
CA SER A 445 -17.99 5.05 5.35
C SER A 445 -17.55 4.62 6.74
N VAL A 446 -18.08 3.49 7.20
CA VAL A 446 -17.64 2.80 8.41
C VAL A 446 -17.11 1.43 8.07
N GLU A 447 -16.06 1.01 8.77
CA GLU A 447 -15.53 -0.35 8.75
C GLU A 447 -15.63 -0.89 10.18
N VAL A 448 -16.24 -2.06 10.36
CA VAL A 448 -16.49 -2.63 11.69
C VAL A 448 -15.91 -4.03 11.77
N ARG A 449 -15.09 -4.27 12.78
CA ARG A 449 -14.53 -5.57 13.10
C ARG A 449 -14.93 -6.00 14.51
N HIS A 450 -15.03 -7.30 14.69
CA HIS A 450 -15.19 -7.93 15.99
C HIS A 450 -14.17 -9.04 16.14
N ASP A 451 -13.31 -8.92 17.13
CA ASP A 451 -12.16 -9.83 17.35
C ASP A 451 -11.36 -10.10 16.06
N GLY A 452 -11.13 -9.04 15.28
CA GLY A 452 -10.40 -9.09 14.02
C GLY A 452 -11.15 -9.73 12.85
N VAL A 453 -12.43 -10.07 12.96
CA VAL A 453 -13.27 -10.49 11.84
C VAL A 453 -13.98 -9.26 11.25
N ASP A 454 -13.91 -9.10 9.93
CA ASP A 454 -14.59 -8.01 9.23
C ASP A 454 -16.10 -8.26 9.24
N VAL A 455 -16.86 -7.51 10.06
CA VAL A 455 -18.33 -7.62 10.15
C VAL A 455 -18.99 -6.70 9.14
N LEU A 456 -18.65 -5.39 9.17
CA LEU A 456 -18.93 -4.47 8.06
C LEU A 456 -17.59 -4.15 7.39
N ALA A 457 -17.36 -4.76 6.25
CA ALA A 457 -16.06 -4.72 5.57
C ALA A 457 -15.97 -3.54 4.60
N ASP A 458 -14.76 -2.99 4.44
CA ASP A 458 -14.41 -2.32 3.21
C ASP A 458 -14.11 -3.39 2.14
N PRO A 459 -14.66 -3.29 0.92
CA PRO A 459 -14.52 -4.35 -0.08
C PRO A 459 -13.12 -4.48 -0.67
N GLY A 460 -12.24 -3.49 -0.44
CA GLY A 460 -10.84 -3.50 -0.87
C GLY A 460 -10.62 -3.09 -2.33
N THR A 461 -9.52 -3.56 -2.92
CA THR A 461 -9.12 -3.24 -4.30
C THR A 461 -8.79 -4.51 -5.07
N PHE A 462 -9.48 -4.74 -6.19
CA PHE A 462 -9.27 -5.92 -7.02
C PHE A 462 -8.28 -5.68 -8.16
N CYS A 463 -8.40 -4.56 -8.88
CA CYS A 463 -7.56 -4.28 -10.04
C CYS A 463 -7.44 -2.78 -10.31
N TYR A 464 -6.40 -2.41 -11.08
CA TYR A 464 -6.20 -1.03 -11.56
C TYR A 464 -6.56 -0.85 -13.05
N HIS A 465 -6.26 -1.86 -13.86
CA HIS A 465 -6.42 -1.84 -15.31
C HIS A 465 -7.16 -3.11 -15.78
N GLY A 466 -7.42 -3.21 -17.06
CA GLY A 466 -7.98 -4.38 -17.74
C GLY A 466 -9.48 -4.57 -17.55
N GLN A 467 -9.99 -4.31 -16.36
CA GLN A 467 -11.39 -4.57 -16.01
C GLN A 467 -12.07 -3.31 -15.44
N PRO A 468 -12.48 -2.35 -16.29
CA PRO A 468 -12.93 -1.02 -15.85
C PRO A 468 -14.19 -1.03 -14.99
N GLU A 469 -15.08 -2.02 -15.17
CA GLU A 469 -16.30 -2.15 -14.36
C GLU A 469 -15.97 -2.56 -12.92
N TRP A 470 -15.08 -3.53 -12.76
CA TRP A 470 -14.58 -3.94 -11.45
C TRP A 470 -13.82 -2.81 -10.75
N ARG A 471 -12.95 -2.09 -11.50
CA ARG A 471 -12.25 -0.92 -10.95
C ARG A 471 -13.24 0.15 -10.48
N ARG A 472 -14.34 0.35 -11.20
CA ARG A 472 -15.39 1.29 -10.82
C ARG A 472 -16.11 0.82 -9.57
N TYR A 473 -16.53 -0.44 -9.51
CA TYR A 473 -17.26 -1.01 -8.37
C TYR A 473 -16.49 -0.82 -7.06
N PHE A 474 -15.25 -1.29 -6.99
CA PHE A 474 -14.43 -1.23 -5.78
C PHE A 474 -14.04 0.20 -5.36
N ARG A 475 -14.32 1.21 -6.15
CA ARG A 475 -14.08 2.63 -5.83
C ARG A 475 -15.36 3.47 -5.72
N SER A 476 -16.51 2.90 -6.02
CA SER A 476 -17.81 3.61 -6.04
C SER A 476 -18.35 3.83 -4.64
N THR A 477 -19.25 4.76 -4.50
CA THR A 477 -19.98 4.98 -3.24
C THR A 477 -20.78 3.75 -2.84
N LEU A 478 -21.47 3.11 -3.79
CA LEU A 478 -22.22 1.88 -3.52
C LEU A 478 -21.31 0.68 -3.18
N GLY A 479 -20.04 0.73 -3.50
CA GLY A 479 -19.03 -0.25 -3.10
C GLY A 479 -18.61 -0.14 -1.64
N HIS A 480 -19.08 0.84 -0.85
CA HIS A 480 -18.66 1.08 0.52
C HIS A 480 -19.87 1.18 1.48
N ASN A 481 -19.60 1.10 2.79
CA ASN A 481 -20.60 1.18 3.85
C ASN A 481 -21.05 2.64 4.05
N THR A 482 -21.71 3.21 3.05
CA THR A 482 -22.18 4.58 3.06
C THR A 482 -23.44 4.74 2.18
N LEU A 483 -23.95 5.98 2.07
CA LEU A 483 -25.17 6.30 1.35
C LEU A 483 -24.87 6.89 -0.02
N GLU A 484 -25.50 6.36 -1.06
CA GLU A 484 -25.52 6.90 -2.42
C GLU A 484 -26.82 7.69 -2.65
N TRP A 485 -26.72 8.81 -3.35
CA TRP A 485 -27.83 9.72 -3.63
C TRP A 485 -28.05 9.88 -5.13
N ASP A 486 -29.28 9.70 -5.59
CA ASP A 486 -29.71 9.88 -6.99
C ASP A 486 -28.91 9.03 -7.99
N GLY A 487 -28.45 7.85 -7.57
CA GLY A 487 -27.64 6.94 -8.38
C GLY A 487 -26.24 7.45 -8.73
N ALA A 488 -25.74 8.45 -8.00
CA ALA A 488 -24.45 9.09 -8.26
C ALA A 488 -23.44 8.85 -7.15
N ASP A 489 -22.18 8.67 -7.53
CA ASP A 489 -21.07 8.69 -6.58
C ASP A 489 -20.90 10.08 -5.97
N GLN A 490 -20.58 10.15 -4.67
CA GLN A 490 -20.27 11.40 -3.95
C GLN A 490 -19.08 12.17 -4.54
N SER A 491 -18.16 11.45 -5.20
CA SER A 491 -17.03 12.01 -5.95
C SER A 491 -17.08 11.48 -7.39
N ALA A 492 -16.69 12.30 -8.38
CA ALA A 492 -16.78 11.91 -9.79
C ALA A 492 -15.43 11.43 -10.33
N SER A 493 -15.37 10.18 -10.78
CA SER A 493 -14.20 9.61 -11.39
C SER A 493 -13.96 10.16 -12.80
N GLY A 494 -12.69 10.50 -13.11
CA GLY A 494 -12.21 10.87 -14.44
C GLY A 494 -11.38 9.78 -15.11
N GLY A 495 -11.31 8.60 -14.50
CA GLY A 495 -10.51 7.45 -14.94
C GLY A 495 -9.88 6.69 -13.78
N PRO A 496 -9.07 5.66 -14.02
CA PRO A 496 -8.58 4.75 -12.98
C PRO A 496 -7.84 5.42 -11.81
N PHE A 497 -7.17 6.55 -12.06
CA PHE A 497 -6.36 7.29 -11.08
C PHE A 497 -6.64 8.79 -11.12
N LEU A 498 -7.86 9.20 -11.44
CA LEU A 498 -8.21 10.61 -11.55
C LEU A 498 -9.61 10.84 -11.02
N TRP A 499 -9.77 11.84 -10.15
CA TRP A 499 -11.05 12.36 -9.70
C TRP A 499 -11.25 13.78 -10.24
N THR A 500 -12.39 14.01 -10.90
CA THR A 500 -12.75 15.31 -11.51
C THR A 500 -13.58 16.19 -10.58
N ARG A 501 -14.31 15.59 -9.67
CA ARG A 501 -15.00 16.24 -8.54
C ARG A 501 -14.74 15.40 -7.29
N GLN A 502 -14.49 16.05 -6.18
CA GLN A 502 -14.18 15.42 -4.91
C GLN A 502 -15.16 15.94 -3.85
N ALA A 503 -15.77 15.04 -3.11
CA ALA A 503 -16.55 15.39 -1.93
C ALA A 503 -15.61 16.01 -0.88
N ARG A 504 -16.09 17.03 -0.18
CA ARG A 504 -15.38 17.63 0.95
C ARG A 504 -16.10 17.24 2.23
N THR A 505 -15.36 16.67 3.13
CA THR A 505 -15.83 16.25 4.44
C THR A 505 -15.59 17.30 5.50
N ARG A 506 -16.40 17.26 6.54
CA ARG A 506 -16.23 18.03 7.77
C ARG A 506 -16.61 17.19 8.97
N VAL A 507 -15.66 16.90 9.85
CA VAL A 507 -15.94 16.26 11.13
C VAL A 507 -16.56 17.29 12.07
N LEU A 508 -17.71 16.99 12.64
CA LEU A 508 -18.48 17.84 13.54
C LEU A 508 -18.29 17.44 14.99
N VAL A 509 -18.18 16.13 15.25
CA VAL A 509 -17.94 15.55 16.57
C VAL A 509 -16.94 14.42 16.43
N ALA A 510 -15.94 14.37 17.30
CA ALA A 510 -15.04 13.24 17.47
C ALA A 510 -14.74 13.10 18.96
N ASP A 511 -15.46 12.22 19.63
CA ASP A 511 -15.34 11.89 21.04
C ASP A 511 -15.22 10.36 21.21
N PRO A 512 -14.09 9.77 20.81
CA PRO A 512 -13.89 8.32 20.88
C PRO A 512 -13.52 7.82 22.27
N GLY A 513 -13.12 8.71 23.17
CA GLY A 513 -12.57 8.38 24.48
C GLY A 513 -13.57 8.38 25.64
N SER A 514 -14.78 8.91 25.45
CA SER A 514 -15.79 9.01 26.53
C SER A 514 -16.11 7.67 27.15
N GLU A 515 -16.17 7.61 28.47
CA GLU A 515 -16.66 6.46 29.21
C GLU A 515 -18.13 6.22 28.83
N GLY A 516 -18.51 4.96 28.59
CA GLY A 516 -19.85 4.55 28.21
C GLY A 516 -20.14 4.67 26.72
N VAL A 517 -20.22 5.87 26.16
CA VAL A 517 -20.61 6.08 24.74
C VAL A 517 -19.55 6.87 24.00
N ALA A 518 -18.93 6.24 23.00
CA ALA A 518 -18.04 6.92 22.06
C ALA A 518 -18.86 7.48 20.89
N ARG A 519 -18.52 8.69 20.41
CA ARG A 519 -19.31 9.41 19.40
C ARG A 519 -18.45 9.95 18.27
N TRP A 520 -19.01 9.88 17.07
CA TRP A 520 -18.47 10.55 15.89
C TRP A 520 -19.61 11.11 15.04
N CYS A 521 -19.38 12.27 14.42
CA CYS A 521 -20.31 12.86 13.47
C CYS A 521 -19.55 13.63 12.42
N ALA A 522 -19.90 13.42 11.16
CA ALA A 522 -19.36 14.18 10.04
C ALA A 522 -20.39 14.36 8.92
N GLU A 523 -20.07 15.26 8.01
CA GLU A 523 -20.87 15.53 6.81
C GLU A 523 -20.00 15.74 5.59
N HIS A 524 -20.58 15.58 4.39
CA HIS A 524 -19.91 15.92 3.13
C HIS A 524 -20.84 16.63 2.16
N ASP A 525 -20.25 17.40 1.22
CA ASP A 525 -20.91 18.20 0.20
C ASP A 525 -21.00 17.53 -1.18
N GLY A 526 -20.72 16.24 -1.27
CA GLY A 526 -20.63 15.49 -2.53
C GLY A 526 -21.94 15.48 -3.35
N TYR A 527 -23.08 15.76 -2.74
CA TYR A 527 -24.41 15.72 -3.34
C TYR A 527 -25.09 17.08 -3.43
N GLN A 528 -24.32 18.17 -3.47
CA GLN A 528 -24.89 19.52 -3.52
C GLN A 528 -26.06 19.66 -4.51
N PRO A 529 -27.16 20.35 -4.12
CA PRO A 529 -27.31 21.14 -2.88
C PRO A 529 -27.60 20.31 -1.62
N ALA A 530 -27.86 18.99 -1.72
CA ALA A 530 -28.06 18.14 -0.56
C ALA A 530 -26.73 17.87 0.18
N THR A 531 -26.82 17.76 1.50
CA THR A 531 -25.69 17.39 2.36
C THR A 531 -25.98 16.04 3.02
N HIS A 532 -25.06 15.10 2.91
CA HIS A 532 -25.13 13.86 3.66
C HIS A 532 -24.38 14.06 4.99
N ARG A 533 -25.06 13.74 6.09
CA ARG A 533 -24.50 13.73 7.45
C ARG A 533 -24.67 12.35 8.04
N ARG A 534 -23.63 11.86 8.70
CA ARG A 534 -23.64 10.59 9.43
C ARG A 534 -23.19 10.80 10.87
N ARG A 535 -23.93 10.18 11.80
CA ARG A 535 -23.54 10.05 13.22
C ARG A 535 -23.29 8.58 13.52
N VAL A 536 -22.27 8.31 14.33
CA VAL A 536 -21.92 6.97 14.81
C VAL A 536 -21.75 7.04 16.31
N GLU A 537 -22.43 6.19 17.03
CA GLU A 537 -22.33 6.06 18.49
C GLU A 537 -22.05 4.60 18.84
N LEU A 538 -21.04 4.36 19.67
CA LEU A 538 -20.73 3.04 20.21
C LEU A 538 -21.00 3.05 21.70
N THR A 539 -22.07 2.38 22.12
CA THR A 539 -22.43 2.16 23.52
C THR A 539 -21.73 0.90 24.00
N ARG A 540 -20.72 1.08 24.86
CA ARG A 540 -19.82 -0.02 25.26
C ARG A 540 -20.51 -1.08 26.11
N ALA A 541 -21.38 -0.68 27.05
CA ALA A 541 -22.07 -1.60 27.94
C ALA A 541 -23.01 -2.54 27.18
N GLU A 542 -23.74 -2.01 26.22
CA GLU A 542 -24.68 -2.75 25.38
C GLU A 542 -24.02 -3.44 24.18
N ARG A 543 -22.73 -3.14 23.93
CA ARG A 543 -21.99 -3.61 22.75
C ARG A 543 -22.74 -3.26 21.46
N GLU A 544 -23.30 -2.05 21.41
CA GLU A 544 -24.15 -1.56 20.35
C GLU A 544 -23.48 -0.44 19.56
N LEU A 545 -23.47 -0.57 18.25
CA LEU A 545 -23.08 0.49 17.32
C LEU A 545 -24.31 1.03 16.63
N ARG A 546 -24.62 2.30 16.83
CA ARG A 546 -25.71 3.02 16.20
C ARG A 546 -25.19 3.96 15.12
N VAL A 547 -25.67 3.80 13.89
CA VAL A 547 -25.35 4.66 12.74
C VAL A 547 -26.61 5.38 12.31
N VAL A 548 -26.54 6.70 12.15
CA VAL A 548 -27.67 7.52 11.72
C VAL A 548 -27.24 8.34 10.50
N ASP A 549 -27.89 8.09 9.36
CA ASP A 549 -27.69 8.83 8.11
C ASP A 549 -28.79 9.86 7.89
N GLU A 550 -28.41 11.08 7.57
CA GLU A 550 -29.32 12.17 7.26
C GLU A 550 -28.99 12.73 5.88
N ILE A 551 -29.95 12.64 4.96
CA ILE A 551 -29.95 13.36 3.69
C ILE A 551 -31.40 13.70 3.34
N ARG A 552 -31.67 14.97 3.03
CA ARG A 552 -33.03 15.47 2.82
C ARG A 552 -33.32 15.72 1.35
N GLY A 553 -34.55 15.42 0.94
CA GLY A 553 -35.07 15.61 -0.42
C GLY A 553 -35.84 14.40 -0.93
N ASP A 554 -36.36 14.49 -2.13
CA ASP A 554 -37.24 13.52 -2.78
C ASP A 554 -36.49 12.58 -3.78
N ARG A 555 -35.18 12.63 -3.80
CA ARG A 555 -34.35 11.81 -4.70
C ARG A 555 -34.19 10.40 -4.18
N PRO A 556 -33.97 9.42 -5.08
CA PRO A 556 -33.65 8.05 -4.68
C PRO A 556 -32.39 7.96 -3.80
N VAL A 557 -32.41 7.08 -2.79
CA VAL A 557 -31.27 6.72 -1.97
C VAL A 557 -31.00 5.24 -2.05
N ARG A 558 -29.71 4.88 -1.97
CA ARG A 558 -29.24 3.53 -1.69
C ARG A 558 -28.28 3.57 -0.51
N LEU A 559 -28.60 2.84 0.56
CA LEU A 559 -27.73 2.68 1.72
C LEU A 559 -27.15 1.26 1.69
N ALA A 560 -25.83 1.13 1.67
CA ALA A 560 -25.17 -0.16 1.56
C ALA A 560 -24.42 -0.54 2.83
N PHE A 561 -24.47 -1.85 3.17
CA PHE A 561 -23.61 -2.48 4.16
C PHE A 561 -22.98 -3.75 3.57
N HIS A 562 -21.66 -3.74 3.41
CA HIS A 562 -20.87 -4.84 2.91
C HIS A 562 -20.41 -5.72 4.06
N LEU A 563 -20.73 -6.99 4.01
CA LEU A 563 -20.30 -7.95 5.02
C LEU A 563 -18.99 -8.58 4.60
N GLY A 564 -18.16 -8.93 5.59
CA GLY A 564 -16.95 -9.71 5.33
C GLY A 564 -17.28 -11.08 4.73
N PRO A 565 -16.36 -11.72 4.00
CA PRO A 565 -16.61 -12.99 3.31
C PRO A 565 -16.94 -14.14 4.26
N ALA A 566 -16.48 -14.07 5.52
CA ALA A 566 -16.75 -15.06 6.55
C ALA A 566 -18.12 -14.89 7.24
N ILE A 567 -18.88 -13.83 6.93
CA ILE A 567 -20.13 -13.54 7.61
C ILE A 567 -21.30 -14.20 6.88
N GLY A 568 -22.02 -15.08 7.58
CA GLY A 568 -23.35 -15.53 7.22
C GLY A 568 -24.37 -14.46 7.55
N ALA A 569 -25.39 -14.26 6.70
CA ALA A 569 -26.44 -13.29 6.92
C ALA A 569 -27.81 -13.88 6.58
N ASP A 570 -28.75 -13.77 7.52
CA ASP A 570 -30.18 -14.09 7.31
C ASP A 570 -30.97 -12.79 7.43
N LEU A 571 -31.45 -12.29 6.28
CA LEU A 571 -32.19 -11.03 6.18
C LEU A 571 -33.71 -11.29 6.16
N SER A 572 -34.44 -10.76 7.13
CA SER A 572 -35.88 -10.79 7.19
C SER A 572 -36.43 -9.37 7.37
N GLY A 573 -37.08 -8.83 6.33
CA GLY A 573 -37.57 -7.45 6.30
C GLY A 573 -36.42 -6.45 6.46
N ASN A 574 -36.38 -5.74 7.58
CA ASN A 574 -35.35 -4.77 7.92
C ASN A 574 -34.44 -5.25 9.07
N ARG A 575 -34.33 -6.55 9.29
CA ARG A 575 -33.47 -7.13 10.32
C ARG A 575 -32.62 -8.26 9.72
N ALA A 576 -31.31 -8.20 9.93
CA ALA A 576 -30.38 -9.24 9.54
C ALA A 576 -29.70 -9.86 10.77
N VAL A 577 -29.74 -11.21 10.84
CA VAL A 577 -28.94 -11.96 11.82
C VAL A 577 -27.62 -12.33 11.15
N LEU A 578 -26.53 -11.87 11.74
CA LEU A 578 -25.17 -12.11 11.25
C LEU A 578 -24.51 -13.19 12.11
N THR A 579 -23.86 -14.15 11.46
CA THR A 579 -23.17 -15.25 12.14
C THR A 579 -21.79 -15.48 11.54
N TRP A 580 -20.83 -15.85 12.38
CA TRP A 580 -19.48 -16.27 11.98
C TRP A 580 -18.86 -17.17 13.04
N SER A 581 -17.84 -17.91 12.67
CA SER A 581 -17.03 -18.67 13.62
C SER A 581 -15.64 -18.06 13.74
N ARG A 582 -15.10 -18.00 14.95
CA ARG A 582 -13.77 -17.52 15.23
C ARG A 582 -13.06 -18.39 16.26
N ASP A 583 -11.88 -18.92 15.90
CA ASP A 583 -11.06 -19.78 16.75
C ASP A 583 -11.86 -20.97 17.34
N GLY A 584 -12.86 -21.49 16.57
CA GLY A 584 -13.76 -22.57 16.96
C GLY A 584 -14.97 -22.14 17.81
N GLU A 585 -15.14 -20.84 18.06
CA GLU A 585 -16.30 -20.30 18.77
C GLU A 585 -17.25 -19.60 17.80
N ASP A 586 -18.53 -19.85 17.95
CA ASP A 586 -19.56 -19.19 17.17
C ASP A 586 -19.86 -17.82 17.77
N ARG A 587 -20.00 -16.86 16.90
CA ARG A 587 -20.30 -15.46 17.19
C ARG A 587 -21.53 -15.03 16.40
N SER A 588 -22.27 -14.08 16.93
CA SER A 588 -23.40 -13.49 16.22
C SER A 588 -23.57 -12.01 16.53
N ALA A 589 -24.25 -11.33 15.62
CA ALA A 589 -24.72 -9.98 15.80
C ALA A 589 -26.08 -9.79 15.12
N VAL A 590 -26.81 -8.82 15.58
CA VAL A 590 -28.06 -8.41 14.92
C VAL A 590 -27.86 -7.03 14.32
N LEU A 591 -28.23 -6.89 13.06
CA LEU A 591 -28.23 -5.63 12.33
C LEU A 591 -29.68 -5.23 12.05
N ASP A 592 -30.20 -4.30 12.87
CA ASP A 592 -31.50 -3.68 12.66
C ASP A 592 -31.30 -2.49 11.69
N LEU A 593 -32.00 -2.54 10.57
CA LEU A 593 -31.86 -1.65 9.43
C LEU A 593 -33.00 -0.64 9.36
N PRO A 594 -32.84 0.55 8.75
CA PRO A 594 -33.92 1.54 8.60
C PRO A 594 -35.18 0.98 7.97
N GLY A 595 -36.32 1.05 8.70
CA GLY A 595 -37.61 0.57 8.20
C GLY A 595 -38.19 1.43 7.07
N GLN A 596 -37.62 2.62 6.83
CA GLN A 596 -38.01 3.51 5.71
C GLN A 596 -37.45 3.02 4.36
N LEU A 597 -36.54 2.06 4.35
CA LEU A 597 -35.90 1.51 3.15
C LEU A 597 -36.35 0.06 2.93
N SER A 598 -36.45 -0.33 1.66
CA SER A 598 -36.66 -1.74 1.26
C SER A 598 -35.30 -2.43 1.09
N TRP A 599 -35.06 -3.50 1.84
CA TRP A 599 -33.76 -4.15 1.92
C TRP A 599 -33.69 -5.41 1.06
N ARG A 600 -32.54 -5.61 0.42
CA ARG A 600 -32.19 -6.83 -0.31
C ARG A 600 -30.75 -7.22 -0.02
N ALA A 601 -30.48 -8.52 -0.01
CA ALA A 601 -29.15 -9.09 0.05
C ALA A 601 -28.67 -9.43 -1.37
N HIS A 602 -27.46 -9.01 -1.70
CA HIS A 602 -26.78 -9.24 -2.97
C HIS A 602 -25.49 -10.00 -2.70
N ARG A 603 -25.17 -11.00 -3.54
CA ARG A 603 -23.94 -11.78 -3.40
C ARG A 603 -23.46 -12.28 -4.76
N GLY A 604 -22.25 -11.88 -5.15
CA GLY A 604 -21.59 -12.39 -6.35
C GLY A 604 -22.23 -11.97 -7.68
N GLU A 605 -22.98 -10.88 -7.70
CA GLU A 605 -23.60 -10.34 -8.93
C GLU A 605 -22.53 -9.69 -9.80
N THR A 606 -22.64 -9.85 -11.12
CA THR A 606 -21.63 -9.36 -12.08
C THR A 606 -22.15 -8.30 -13.03
N GLU A 607 -23.48 -8.17 -13.20
CA GLU A 607 -24.12 -7.26 -14.16
C GLU A 607 -25.28 -6.46 -13.50
N PRO A 608 -25.01 -5.34 -12.82
CA PRO A 608 -23.71 -4.76 -12.49
C PRO A 608 -23.00 -5.50 -11.32
N PRO A 609 -21.67 -5.36 -11.15
CA PRO A 609 -20.97 -5.94 -10.01
C PRO A 609 -21.53 -5.45 -8.69
N LEU A 610 -21.89 -6.41 -7.80
CA LEU A 610 -22.35 -6.15 -6.43
C LEU A 610 -22.19 -7.40 -5.56
N GLY A 611 -21.86 -7.22 -4.29
CA GLY A 611 -21.68 -8.34 -3.38
C GLY A 611 -20.35 -9.08 -3.57
N TRP A 612 -19.26 -8.33 -3.63
CA TRP A 612 -17.90 -8.85 -3.77
C TRP A 612 -16.93 -8.24 -2.76
N TYR A 613 -15.96 -9.04 -2.36
CA TYR A 613 -14.84 -8.67 -1.49
C TYR A 613 -13.53 -9.04 -2.18
N SER A 614 -12.53 -8.16 -2.09
CA SER A 614 -11.19 -8.41 -2.59
C SER A 614 -10.23 -8.61 -1.42
N ALA A 615 -9.78 -9.83 -1.21
CA ALA A 615 -8.81 -10.15 -0.15
C ALA A 615 -7.41 -9.58 -0.45
N GLY A 616 -7.12 -9.23 -1.71
CA GLY A 616 -5.86 -8.66 -2.17
C GLY A 616 -5.91 -8.39 -3.67
N PHE A 617 -4.88 -7.75 -4.20
CA PHE A 617 -4.83 -7.39 -5.61
C PHE A 617 -4.90 -8.63 -6.53
N GLY A 618 -5.75 -8.58 -7.54
CA GLY A 618 -6.01 -9.70 -8.46
C GLY A 618 -6.94 -10.79 -7.91
N ARG A 619 -7.34 -10.74 -6.64
CA ARG A 619 -8.21 -11.74 -5.99
C ARG A 619 -9.53 -11.12 -5.56
N LYS A 620 -10.63 -11.79 -5.84
CA LYS A 620 -11.95 -11.41 -5.36
C LYS A 620 -12.82 -12.64 -5.11
N GLU A 621 -13.70 -12.53 -4.14
CA GLU A 621 -14.64 -13.58 -3.78
C GLU A 621 -16.03 -13.00 -3.51
N PRO A 622 -17.11 -13.78 -3.69
CA PRO A 622 -18.45 -13.34 -3.35
C PRO A 622 -18.60 -13.08 -1.85
N ALA A 623 -19.09 -11.91 -1.49
CA ALA A 623 -19.46 -11.53 -0.13
C ALA A 623 -20.87 -10.92 -0.13
N THR A 624 -21.56 -10.95 0.99
CA THR A 624 -22.92 -10.41 1.04
C THR A 624 -22.89 -8.90 1.20
N THR A 625 -23.66 -8.19 0.37
CA THR A 625 -23.96 -6.77 0.52
C THR A 625 -25.46 -6.59 0.75
N LEU A 626 -25.82 -5.93 1.83
CA LEU A 626 -27.19 -5.52 2.12
C LEU A 626 -27.40 -4.12 1.54
N VAL A 627 -28.39 -3.96 0.65
CA VAL A 627 -28.72 -2.66 0.04
C VAL A 627 -30.17 -2.29 0.36
N GLY A 628 -30.31 -1.16 1.04
CA GLY A 628 -31.62 -0.52 1.30
C GLY A 628 -31.89 0.54 0.25
N THR A 629 -33.06 0.48 -0.37
CA THR A 629 -33.54 1.42 -1.40
C THR A 629 -34.77 2.19 -0.94
N GLY A 630 -34.82 3.47 -1.25
CA GLY A 630 -35.96 4.34 -0.92
C GLY A 630 -35.79 5.75 -1.45
N THR A 631 -36.35 6.72 -0.76
CA THR A 631 -36.20 8.16 -1.06
C THR A 631 -35.56 8.87 0.12
N GLY A 632 -34.94 10.01 -0.12
CA GLY A 632 -34.36 10.83 0.94
C GLY A 632 -35.41 11.29 1.96
N LEU A 633 -34.97 11.81 3.07
CA LEU A 633 -35.79 12.19 4.19
C LEU A 633 -36.64 13.42 3.88
N ALA A 634 -37.91 13.39 4.31
CA ALA A 634 -38.76 14.58 4.38
C ALA A 634 -38.24 15.57 5.43
N GLU A 635 -38.65 16.82 5.34
CA GLU A 635 -38.32 17.84 6.36
C GLU A 635 -38.87 17.42 7.73
N GLY A 636 -38.02 17.51 8.75
CA GLY A 636 -38.37 17.11 10.12
C GLY A 636 -38.37 15.60 10.40
N ALA A 637 -38.13 14.74 9.40
CA ALA A 637 -38.01 13.30 9.61
C ALA A 637 -36.74 12.93 10.39
N GLU A 638 -36.82 11.88 11.20
CA GLU A 638 -35.66 11.23 11.80
C GLU A 638 -34.76 10.61 10.72
N GLY A 639 -33.45 10.52 10.99
CA GLY A 639 -32.50 9.90 10.09
C GLY A 639 -32.75 8.41 9.82
N PHE A 640 -32.10 7.87 8.83
CA PHE A 640 -32.03 6.43 8.60
C PHE A 640 -31.17 5.80 9.71
N VAL A 641 -31.82 5.09 10.61
CA VAL A 641 -31.18 4.52 11.80
C VAL A 641 -30.83 3.06 11.57
N THR A 642 -29.56 2.73 11.67
CA THR A 642 -29.03 1.37 11.68
C THR A 642 -28.44 1.06 13.05
N VAL A 643 -28.74 -0.11 13.60
CA VAL A 643 -28.20 -0.57 14.89
C VAL A 643 -27.56 -1.94 14.71
N LEU A 644 -26.30 -2.06 15.10
CA LEU A 644 -25.54 -3.32 15.12
C LEU A 644 -25.26 -3.69 16.57
N THR A 645 -25.84 -4.78 17.05
CA THR A 645 -25.68 -5.30 18.41
C THR A 645 -24.93 -6.62 18.40
N PHE A 646 -23.83 -6.71 19.13
CA PHE A 646 -22.99 -7.91 19.20
C PHE A 646 -23.40 -8.80 20.38
N HIS A 647 -23.53 -10.11 20.12
CA HIS A 647 -23.88 -11.14 21.09
C HIS A 647 -22.71 -12.12 21.30
N GLY A 648 -22.48 -12.51 22.51
CA GLY A 648 -21.45 -13.49 22.89
C GLY A 648 -20.15 -12.92 23.41
#